data_46dee5584cbef90e3f49e24e0d94eec0
#
_entry.id   46dee5584cbef90e3f49e24e0d94eec0
#
_cell.length_a   1.000
_cell.length_b   1.000
_cell.length_c   1.000
_cell.angle_alpha   90.00
_cell.angle_beta   90.00
_cell.angle_gamma   90.00
#
_symmetry.space_group_name_H-M   'P 1'
#
loop_
_entity.id
_entity.type
_entity.pdbx_description
1 polymer ?
#
loop_
_entity_poly.entity_id
_entity_poly.type
_entity_poly.pdbx_seq_one_letter_code
_entity_poly.pdbx_strand_id
1 'polypeptide(L)'
;MIGKYRLRLLSVISLCLCNDRIERGILVEDTSENTRLSNQICLGLVAHVDSGKTTLAESILFQSGRIRTMGRVDHKDAFLDTYELEKSRGITIFSKQAQTNIGEKQVTLLDTPGHADFSAEMERTLQVLDYAVLVISGPDGVQGQVRTLWTLLDRYRIPVFLFVNKMDQPGTDRAKILRGLKEELDERCVDFGSDQDKDLFLENIAVCEDSLLESYLETGEIEEETVRILVRERKLFPCCFGSALKMQGVEEFLGVLDTYMAIPRYPEKFGAKVYKIARDQTGIRLSYMKITGGTLRVKDVLSGQQKDYPDKTWEEKVHQIRIYSGSAFQSVEETGAGSICAIAGLDSTWSGEGIGVEPDAQVPILEPVLSYQVLFPDGEDLQLMLLKLREIEEEVPELHIVWNEQTEEIHVQVMGEVQIEILQNMISERFGVRTEFSSGSIVYKETITKRVEGIGHFEPLRHYAEVHLILEPGERGSGLVLENQCSDDMLDKNWQRLIMTHLAERKHPGVLTGSEITDLKVILAAGRAHIKHTEGGDFRQATYRAVRQGLMKAESILLEPVYDFVLEVPQENVGRAMTDIQKMGGTFAPPEQSMDQTILRGSVPVSEVQDYQMEVVAYTKGQGRMSCTLRGYEPCHNSEEIVEATGYRAKNDSDNPAGSIFCSHGTGFYVEWDEVEKHMHVERVLKEEKPEVKTETTPRSYTLTSSYGWGDEKELEEIFKRTYGSGQERKYGYQKQRTAALAPKTVSARKKEESEEYLLVDGYNIIFEWEELKELSKVNIQAARDKLMDILSNYQGYKKQTLILVFDAYKVEGQMGEVQKYHNIYVVYTKEAETADQYIEKTVHKIGRTHQVTVATSDGLEQIIIMGAGARRLSAKGLKEDIEQANIDIRENYLGQYERKGNTYLFDQLSEEMTDFMEEIRKGRKQFQGFEK
;
A
#
# COMPACT_ATOMS: atom_id res chain seq x y z
N MET A 1 31.60 -39.13 -36.55
CA MET A 1 30.55 -39.05 -35.53
C MET A 1 30.78 -37.94 -34.46
N ILE A 2 31.91 -37.25 -34.49
CA ILE A 2 32.22 -36.21 -33.47
C ILE A 2 31.65 -34.80 -33.88
N GLY A 3 31.37 -34.58 -35.16
CA GLY A 3 30.87 -33.28 -35.64
C GLY A 3 29.38 -32.99 -35.39
N LYS A 4 28.55 -34.01 -35.21
CA LYS A 4 27.10 -33.84 -34.95
C LYS A 4 26.73 -33.54 -33.50
N TYR A 5 27.61 -33.85 -32.54
CA TYR A 5 27.39 -33.56 -31.14
C TYR A 5 27.78 -32.11 -30.75
N ARG A 6 28.74 -31.53 -31.45
CA ARG A 6 29.18 -30.12 -31.26
C ARG A 6 28.13 -29.10 -31.68
N LEU A 7 27.40 -29.39 -32.76
CA LEU A 7 26.31 -28.54 -33.25
C LEU A 7 25.03 -28.63 -32.38
N ARG A 8 24.77 -29.75 -31.72
CA ARG A 8 23.67 -29.87 -30.76
C ARG A 8 23.96 -29.24 -29.39
N LEU A 9 25.22 -29.28 -28.94
CA LEU A 9 25.60 -28.57 -27.73
C LEU A 9 25.55 -27.06 -27.86
N LEU A 10 25.97 -26.50 -29.02
CA LEU A 10 25.88 -25.08 -29.31
C LEU A 10 24.44 -24.59 -29.47
N SER A 11 23.52 -25.40 -29.98
CA SER A 11 22.10 -25.04 -30.06
C SER A 11 21.39 -25.12 -28.69
N VAL A 12 21.79 -26.01 -27.80
CA VAL A 12 21.24 -26.11 -26.43
C VAL A 12 21.79 -24.98 -25.53
N ILE A 13 23.07 -24.65 -25.67
CA ILE A 13 23.67 -23.51 -24.97
C ILE A 13 23.08 -22.18 -25.47
N SER A 14 22.79 -22.04 -26.76
CA SER A 14 22.11 -20.86 -27.32
C SER A 14 20.66 -20.75 -26.89
N LEU A 15 19.93 -21.88 -26.69
CA LEU A 15 18.57 -21.90 -26.17
C LEU A 15 18.52 -21.62 -24.64
N CYS A 16 19.48 -22.13 -23.86
CA CYS A 16 19.58 -21.77 -22.44
C CYS A 16 19.91 -20.30 -22.22
N LEU A 17 20.80 -19.73 -23.04
CA LEU A 17 21.13 -18.30 -22.97
C LEU A 17 19.98 -17.39 -23.47
N CYS A 18 19.10 -17.88 -24.33
CA CYS A 18 17.87 -17.15 -24.71
C CYS A 18 16.79 -17.21 -23.62
N ASN A 19 16.61 -18.34 -22.91
CA ASN A 19 15.65 -18.42 -21.81
C ASN A 19 16.09 -17.58 -20.60
N ASP A 20 17.37 -17.58 -20.24
CA ASP A 20 17.92 -16.75 -19.16
C ASP A 20 17.77 -15.24 -19.45
N ARG A 21 17.68 -14.85 -20.73
CA ARG A 21 17.43 -13.44 -21.16
C ARG A 21 15.95 -13.04 -21.12
N ILE A 22 15.04 -14.00 -21.26
CA ILE A 22 13.59 -13.75 -21.20
C ILE A 22 13.12 -13.62 -19.73
N GLU A 23 13.70 -14.40 -18.82
CA GLU A 23 13.38 -14.29 -17.37
C GLU A 23 13.97 -13.04 -16.70
N ARG A 24 14.97 -12.38 -17.29
CA ARG A 24 15.59 -11.17 -16.71
C ARG A 24 15.04 -9.85 -17.25
N GLY A 25 13.94 -9.85 -18.00
CA GLY A 25 13.33 -8.60 -18.52
C GLY A 25 14.25 -7.78 -19.43
N ILE A 26 15.32 -8.38 -20.01
CA ILE A 26 16.14 -7.74 -21.01
C ILE A 26 15.39 -7.84 -22.34
N LEU A 27 14.71 -6.77 -22.70
CA LEU A 27 14.19 -6.58 -24.06
C LEU A 27 15.32 -6.84 -25.06
N VAL A 28 15.25 -7.97 -25.74
CA VAL A 28 16.08 -8.21 -26.93
C VAL A 28 15.77 -7.08 -27.89
N GLU A 29 16.75 -6.29 -28.25
CA GLU A 29 16.66 -5.30 -29.32
C GLU A 29 16.16 -5.98 -30.60
N ASP A 30 14.89 -5.80 -30.87
CA ASP A 30 14.35 -6.01 -32.22
C ASP A 30 14.84 -4.82 -33.07
N THR A 31 15.90 -5.02 -33.80
CA THR A 31 16.58 -4.00 -34.64
C THR A 31 15.78 -3.67 -35.88
N SER A 32 14.50 -3.57 -35.83
CA SER A 32 13.67 -2.98 -36.86
C SER A 32 12.40 -2.43 -36.25
N GLU A 33 12.34 -1.13 -36.15
CA GLU A 33 11.20 -0.24 -36.36
C GLU A 33 11.21 0.97 -35.42
N ASN A 34 11.41 2.15 -36.04
CA ASN A 34 10.94 3.47 -35.59
C ASN A 34 11.14 3.87 -34.13
N THR A 35 12.38 4.09 -33.70
CA THR A 35 12.68 4.86 -32.49
C THR A 35 13.04 6.30 -32.87
N ARG A 36 12.40 7.30 -32.21
CA ARG A 36 12.79 8.72 -32.33
C ARG A 36 13.84 9.03 -31.26
N LEU A 37 14.93 9.65 -31.67
CA LEU A 37 15.90 10.27 -30.74
C LEU A 37 15.24 11.52 -30.15
N SER A 38 15.08 11.55 -28.83
CA SER A 38 14.64 12.72 -28.09
C SER A 38 15.86 13.34 -27.43
N ASN A 39 16.15 14.61 -27.69
CA ASN A 39 17.26 15.32 -26.99
C ASN A 39 17.00 15.58 -25.52
N GLN A 40 15.92 15.05 -24.96
CA GLN A 40 15.50 15.28 -23.57
C GLN A 40 15.99 14.16 -22.68
N ILE A 41 16.59 14.53 -21.55
CA ILE A 41 17.12 13.62 -20.53
C ILE A 41 16.57 14.04 -19.18
N CYS A 42 16.11 13.08 -18.39
CA CYS A 42 15.71 13.30 -17.00
C CYS A 42 16.87 12.91 -16.07
N LEU A 43 17.47 13.90 -15.39
CA LEU A 43 18.61 13.75 -14.49
C LEU A 43 18.17 14.02 -13.05
N GLY A 44 18.24 13.02 -12.18
CA GLY A 44 17.92 13.17 -10.76
C GLY A 44 19.15 13.47 -9.90
N LEU A 45 19.02 14.39 -8.95
CA LEU A 45 19.99 14.57 -7.88
C LEU A 45 19.52 13.83 -6.64
N VAL A 46 20.32 12.89 -6.17
CA VAL A 46 20.06 12.08 -4.97
C VAL A 46 21.21 12.21 -3.97
N ALA A 47 20.90 12.34 -2.69
CA ALA A 47 21.92 12.56 -1.68
C ALA A 47 21.40 12.29 -0.28
N HIS A 48 22.32 12.04 0.65
CA HIS A 48 22.04 12.18 2.07
C HIS A 48 21.81 13.66 2.46
N VAL A 49 21.13 13.88 3.57
CA VAL A 49 20.93 15.21 4.18
C VAL A 49 22.27 15.93 4.30
N ASP A 50 22.28 17.24 4.11
CA ASP A 50 23.44 18.11 4.20
C ASP A 50 24.62 17.81 3.26
N SER A 51 24.52 16.87 2.31
CA SER A 51 25.56 16.65 1.30
C SER A 51 25.73 17.82 0.32
N GLY A 52 24.81 18.79 0.33
CA GLY A 52 24.81 19.95 -0.55
C GLY A 52 24.20 19.71 -1.92
N LYS A 53 23.20 18.84 -2.00
CA LYS A 53 22.44 18.48 -3.19
C LYS A 53 21.80 19.71 -3.86
N THR A 54 20.98 20.49 -3.12
CA THR A 54 20.32 21.70 -3.62
C THR A 54 21.35 22.75 -4.01
N THR A 55 22.48 22.86 -3.29
CA THR A 55 23.61 23.76 -3.67
C THR A 55 24.22 23.33 -5.01
N LEU A 56 24.35 22.02 -5.26
CA LEU A 56 24.85 21.52 -6.56
C LEU A 56 23.82 21.80 -7.66
N ALA A 57 22.52 21.61 -7.40
CA ALA A 57 21.44 21.96 -8.33
C ALA A 57 21.51 23.44 -8.74
N GLU A 58 21.62 24.35 -7.77
CA GLU A 58 21.78 25.79 -8.00
C GLU A 58 23.05 26.11 -8.81
N SER A 59 24.15 25.42 -8.51
CA SER A 59 25.41 25.59 -9.24
C SER A 59 25.30 25.16 -10.71
N ILE A 60 24.66 24.04 -10.98
CA ILE A 60 24.38 23.52 -12.33
C ILE A 60 23.49 24.52 -13.09
N LEU A 61 22.39 25.01 -12.48
CA LEU A 61 21.49 25.98 -13.08
C LEU A 61 22.16 27.32 -13.36
N PHE A 62 23.06 27.75 -12.49
CA PHE A 62 23.84 28.98 -12.68
C PHE A 62 24.85 28.84 -13.82
N GLN A 63 25.63 27.76 -13.81
CA GLN A 63 26.66 27.50 -14.84
C GLN A 63 26.07 27.29 -16.23
N SER A 64 24.91 26.65 -16.31
CA SER A 64 24.14 26.49 -17.56
C SER A 64 23.42 27.77 -18.00
N GLY A 65 23.51 28.87 -17.24
CA GLY A 65 22.92 30.16 -17.57
C GLY A 65 21.39 30.23 -17.38
N ARG A 66 20.77 29.24 -16.72
CA ARG A 66 19.33 29.22 -16.46
C ARG A 66 18.92 30.24 -15.42
N ILE A 67 19.74 30.43 -14.38
CA ILE A 67 19.57 31.47 -13.34
C ILE A 67 20.72 32.47 -13.41
N ARG A 68 20.44 33.71 -13.06
CA ARG A 68 21.45 34.81 -13.13
C ARG A 68 22.31 34.95 -11.88
N THR A 69 21.76 34.52 -10.75
CA THR A 69 22.42 34.54 -9.44
C THR A 69 22.16 33.18 -8.80
N MET A 70 23.23 32.63 -8.22
CA MET A 70 23.12 31.37 -7.47
C MET A 70 22.42 31.64 -6.14
N GLY A 71 21.27 30.97 -5.91
CA GLY A 71 20.60 30.98 -4.64
C GLY A 71 21.34 30.17 -3.58
N ARG A 72 21.08 30.46 -2.31
CA ARG A 72 21.68 29.74 -1.17
C ARG A 72 20.62 29.27 -0.21
N VAL A 73 20.71 27.99 0.16
CA VAL A 73 19.81 27.40 1.15
C VAL A 73 19.86 28.17 2.48
N ASP A 74 21.05 28.54 2.93
CA ASP A 74 21.26 29.33 4.16
C ASP A 74 20.59 30.71 4.14
N HIS A 75 20.42 31.31 2.96
CA HIS A 75 19.79 32.61 2.77
C HIS A 75 18.32 32.51 2.42
N LYS A 76 17.78 31.26 2.27
CA LYS A 76 16.39 30.96 1.93
C LYS A 76 15.96 31.51 0.56
N ASP A 77 16.89 31.68 -0.36
CA ASP A 77 16.68 32.26 -1.70
C ASP A 77 17.01 31.28 -2.84
N ALA A 78 17.13 29.96 -2.53
CA ALA A 78 17.34 28.91 -3.52
C ALA A 78 16.16 28.84 -4.51
N PHE A 79 16.45 28.74 -5.81
CA PHE A 79 15.45 28.75 -6.89
C PHE A 79 14.49 27.56 -6.81
N LEU A 80 14.98 26.41 -6.35
CA LEU A 80 14.18 25.18 -6.24
C LEU A 80 13.39 25.08 -4.94
N ASP A 81 13.80 25.72 -3.86
CA ASP A 81 13.08 25.69 -2.58
C ASP A 81 11.87 26.63 -2.65
N THR A 82 10.72 26.10 -3.01
CA THR A 82 9.49 26.90 -3.24
C THR A 82 8.53 26.88 -2.07
N TYR A 83 8.63 25.87 -1.18
CA TYR A 83 7.74 25.69 -0.03
C TYR A 83 8.33 26.37 1.23
N GLU A 84 7.52 27.09 2.01
CA GLU A 84 8.00 27.87 3.15
C GLU A 84 8.69 27.01 4.24
N LEU A 85 8.20 25.79 4.45
CA LEU A 85 8.82 24.84 5.40
C LEU A 85 10.18 24.37 4.91
N GLU A 86 10.35 24.11 3.60
CA GLU A 86 11.66 23.79 3.01
C GLU A 86 12.66 24.91 3.29
N LYS A 87 12.26 26.17 3.05
CA LYS A 87 13.09 27.35 3.32
C LYS A 87 13.39 27.55 4.80
N SER A 88 12.45 27.23 5.68
CA SER A 88 12.63 27.44 7.12
C SER A 88 13.60 26.41 7.74
N ARG A 89 13.56 25.17 7.23
CA ARG A 89 14.35 24.05 7.74
C ARG A 89 15.63 23.80 6.93
N GLY A 90 15.72 24.32 5.70
CA GLY A 90 16.83 24.07 4.79
C GLY A 90 16.89 22.65 4.23
N ILE A 91 15.75 21.94 4.17
CA ILE A 91 15.62 20.57 3.63
C ILE A 91 14.63 20.55 2.47
N THR A 92 14.91 19.74 1.45
CA THR A 92 13.97 19.46 0.36
C THR A 92 12.97 18.42 0.84
N ILE A 93 11.67 18.73 0.75
CA ILE A 93 10.56 17.86 1.16
C ILE A 93 9.95 17.17 -0.05
N PHE A 94 9.63 17.94 -1.09
CA PHE A 94 9.03 17.46 -2.32
C PHE A 94 10.01 17.54 -3.48
N SER A 95 9.93 16.56 -4.39
CA SER A 95 10.73 16.58 -5.61
C SER A 95 10.38 17.80 -6.47
N LYS A 96 11.41 18.55 -6.86
CA LYS A 96 11.31 19.76 -7.69
C LYS A 96 11.99 19.55 -9.03
N GLN A 97 11.51 20.26 -10.03
CA GLN A 97 12.12 20.18 -11.37
C GLN A 97 12.55 21.55 -11.89
N ALA A 98 13.64 21.53 -12.64
CA ALA A 98 14.09 22.67 -13.42
C ALA A 98 14.58 22.20 -14.79
N GLN A 99 14.29 22.98 -15.83
CA GLN A 99 14.82 22.73 -17.17
C GLN A 99 16.09 23.50 -17.40
N THR A 100 17.09 22.83 -17.94
CA THR A 100 18.36 23.43 -18.35
C THR A 100 18.93 22.73 -19.57
N ASN A 101 20.04 23.24 -20.11
CA ASN A 101 20.80 22.61 -21.20
C ASN A 101 22.20 22.27 -20.72
N ILE A 102 22.66 21.05 -21.00
CA ILE A 102 24.05 20.62 -20.82
C ILE A 102 24.57 20.25 -22.22
N GLY A 103 25.45 21.09 -22.76
CA GLY A 103 25.82 21.01 -24.17
C GLY A 103 24.60 21.17 -25.09
N GLU A 104 24.41 20.20 -26.01
CA GLU A 104 23.24 20.17 -26.90
C GLU A 104 22.01 19.42 -26.32
N LYS A 105 22.15 18.83 -25.12
CA LYS A 105 21.12 18.02 -24.48
C LYS A 105 20.19 18.90 -23.66
N GLN A 106 18.89 18.70 -23.81
CA GLN A 106 17.88 19.32 -22.94
C GLN A 106 17.71 18.44 -21.69
N VAL A 107 18.05 18.99 -20.53
CA VAL A 107 18.03 18.25 -19.27
C VAL A 107 16.92 18.77 -18.37
N THR A 108 16.02 17.87 -17.96
CA THR A 108 15.13 18.13 -16.83
C THR A 108 15.83 17.64 -15.57
N LEU A 109 16.27 18.58 -14.76
CA LEU A 109 16.91 18.32 -13.46
C LEU A 109 15.81 18.11 -12.41
N LEU A 110 15.82 16.96 -11.75
CA LEU A 110 14.94 16.65 -10.61
C LEU A 110 15.75 16.69 -9.32
N ASP A 111 15.41 17.62 -8.44
CA ASP A 111 15.96 17.70 -7.09
C ASP A 111 15.06 16.87 -6.15
N THR A 112 15.57 15.75 -5.62
CA THR A 112 14.80 14.83 -4.79
C THR A 112 14.95 15.15 -3.30
N PRO A 113 14.02 14.72 -2.41
CA PRO A 113 14.25 14.81 -0.98
C PRO A 113 15.51 14.09 -0.52
N GLY A 114 16.24 14.69 0.41
CA GLY A 114 17.45 14.08 1.00
C GLY A 114 17.25 13.51 2.41
N HIS A 115 16.11 13.81 3.06
CA HIS A 115 15.80 13.35 4.41
C HIS A 115 15.16 11.95 4.38
N ALA A 116 15.51 11.12 5.36
CA ALA A 116 14.98 9.75 5.46
C ALA A 116 13.46 9.69 5.52
N ASP A 117 12.79 10.64 6.19
CA ASP A 117 11.33 10.71 6.30
C ASP A 117 10.62 10.88 4.94
N PHE A 118 11.32 11.36 3.90
CA PHE A 118 10.78 11.55 2.55
C PHE A 118 11.36 10.57 1.55
N SER A 119 11.94 9.48 2.02
CA SER A 119 12.57 8.47 1.16
C SER A 119 11.60 7.81 0.19
N ALA A 120 10.32 7.69 0.53
CA ALA A 120 9.30 7.14 -0.34
C ALA A 120 8.99 8.07 -1.54
N GLU A 121 8.89 9.39 -1.33
CA GLU A 121 8.78 10.38 -2.42
C GLU A 121 10.01 10.33 -3.34
N MET A 122 11.20 10.19 -2.74
CA MET A 122 12.45 10.02 -3.49
C MET A 122 12.41 8.73 -4.31
N GLU A 123 12.04 7.59 -3.74
CA GLU A 123 11.97 6.30 -4.44
C GLU A 123 11.01 6.33 -5.64
N ARG A 124 9.84 6.97 -5.50
CA ARG A 124 8.92 7.17 -6.64
C ARG A 124 9.56 7.99 -7.75
N THR A 125 10.29 9.04 -7.38
CA THR A 125 10.98 9.90 -8.35
C THR A 125 12.09 9.14 -9.09
N LEU A 126 12.78 8.18 -8.45
CA LEU A 126 13.79 7.37 -9.12
C LEU A 126 13.26 6.66 -10.37
N GLN A 127 12.03 6.19 -10.33
CA GLN A 127 11.43 5.38 -11.41
C GLN A 127 11.22 6.14 -12.75
N VAL A 128 11.39 7.45 -12.76
CA VAL A 128 11.29 8.29 -13.96
C VAL A 128 12.63 8.88 -14.41
N LEU A 129 13.73 8.57 -13.72
CA LEU A 129 15.07 9.05 -14.08
C LEU A 129 15.65 8.27 -15.26
N ASP A 130 16.41 8.96 -16.12
CA ASP A 130 17.31 8.36 -17.11
C ASP A 130 18.70 8.18 -16.54
N TYR A 131 19.13 9.13 -15.68
CA TYR A 131 20.41 9.15 -14.98
C TYR A 131 20.24 9.73 -13.58
N ALA A 132 21.09 9.33 -12.67
CA ALA A 132 21.18 9.90 -11.33
C ALA A 132 22.57 10.47 -11.06
N VAL A 133 22.63 11.59 -10.34
CA VAL A 133 23.84 12.10 -9.69
C VAL A 133 23.76 11.81 -8.21
N LEU A 134 24.57 10.92 -7.71
CA LEU A 134 24.70 10.65 -6.30
C LEU A 134 25.70 11.62 -5.68
N VAL A 135 25.19 12.56 -4.87
CA VAL A 135 26.00 13.59 -4.22
C VAL A 135 26.47 13.11 -2.84
N ILE A 136 27.76 13.03 -2.64
CA ILE A 136 28.37 12.53 -1.42
C ILE A 136 29.16 13.66 -0.75
N SER A 137 29.04 13.80 0.57
CA SER A 137 29.84 14.75 1.35
C SER A 137 31.28 14.24 1.50
N GLY A 138 32.29 15.00 1.06
CA GLY A 138 33.68 14.60 1.14
C GLY A 138 34.18 14.37 2.59
N PRO A 139 33.86 15.24 3.55
CA PRO A 139 34.19 15.02 4.97
C PRO A 139 33.56 13.79 5.58
N ASP A 140 32.26 13.51 5.22
CA ASP A 140 31.47 12.49 5.88
C ASP A 140 31.59 11.11 5.18
N GLY A 141 32.01 11.07 3.91
CA GLY A 141 32.14 9.82 3.15
C GLY A 141 30.83 9.10 2.87
N VAL A 142 30.87 7.76 2.78
CA VAL A 142 29.69 6.91 2.53
C VAL A 142 28.95 6.65 3.83
N GLN A 143 27.76 7.22 3.95
CA GLN A 143 26.88 7.04 5.10
C GLN A 143 25.80 5.96 4.83
N GLY A 144 25.07 5.51 5.87
CA GLY A 144 24.04 4.50 5.77
C GLY A 144 23.00 4.79 4.67
N GLN A 145 22.46 6.02 4.64
CA GLN A 145 21.49 6.43 3.62
C GLN A 145 22.07 6.42 2.19
N VAL A 146 23.37 6.70 2.02
CA VAL A 146 24.05 6.60 0.70
C VAL A 146 24.02 5.14 0.21
N ARG A 147 24.20 4.16 1.10
CA ARG A 147 24.11 2.73 0.75
C ARG A 147 22.67 2.34 0.38
N THR A 148 21.66 2.83 1.11
CA THR A 148 20.26 2.63 0.75
C THR A 148 19.96 3.21 -0.63
N LEU A 149 20.38 4.44 -0.91
CA LEU A 149 20.26 5.07 -2.23
C LEU A 149 20.96 4.24 -3.32
N TRP A 150 22.15 3.73 -3.04
CA TRP A 150 22.91 2.89 -3.98
C TRP A 150 22.15 1.61 -4.32
N THR A 151 21.57 0.93 -3.32
CA THR A 151 20.75 -0.28 -3.50
C THR A 151 19.49 0.01 -4.33
N LEU A 152 18.81 1.13 -4.07
CA LEU A 152 17.64 1.54 -4.86
C LEU A 152 18.01 1.86 -6.31
N LEU A 153 19.11 2.60 -6.53
CA LEU A 153 19.61 2.91 -7.87
C LEU A 153 20.00 1.64 -8.64
N ASP A 154 20.50 0.61 -7.95
CA ASP A 154 20.78 -0.70 -8.58
C ASP A 154 19.49 -1.45 -8.90
N ARG A 155 18.51 -1.49 -7.99
CA ARG A 155 17.21 -2.12 -8.19
C ARG A 155 16.51 -1.58 -9.44
N TYR A 156 16.46 -0.26 -9.59
CA TYR A 156 15.83 0.41 -10.73
C TYR A 156 16.73 0.52 -11.95
N ARG A 157 17.95 -0.06 -11.90
CA ARG A 157 18.93 -0.06 -13.00
C ARG A 157 19.25 1.32 -13.54
N ILE A 158 19.28 2.35 -12.67
CA ILE A 158 19.55 3.72 -13.07
C ILE A 158 21.08 3.94 -13.18
N PRO A 159 21.59 4.42 -14.33
CA PRO A 159 22.99 4.82 -14.47
C PRO A 159 23.36 5.96 -13.51
N VAL A 160 24.53 5.90 -12.89
CA VAL A 160 24.91 6.80 -11.80
C VAL A 160 26.23 7.51 -12.10
N PHE A 161 26.23 8.82 -11.90
CA PHE A 161 27.41 9.64 -11.76
C PHE A 161 27.59 10.02 -10.28
N LEU A 162 28.80 10.00 -9.76
CA LEU A 162 29.07 10.40 -8.38
C LEU A 162 29.71 11.80 -8.36
N PHE A 163 29.16 12.67 -7.50
CA PHE A 163 29.78 13.97 -7.23
C PHE A 163 30.15 14.10 -5.76
N VAL A 164 31.43 14.05 -5.45
CA VAL A 164 31.95 14.23 -4.10
C VAL A 164 32.10 15.73 -3.82
N ASN A 165 31.17 16.23 -3.02
CA ASN A 165 31.01 17.65 -2.71
C ASN A 165 31.80 18.06 -1.44
N LYS A 166 31.91 19.36 -1.18
CA LYS A 166 32.58 19.95 0.00
C LYS A 166 34.09 19.60 0.09
N MET A 167 34.75 19.39 -1.03
CA MET A 167 36.20 19.12 -1.06
C MET A 167 37.08 20.29 -0.57
N ASP A 168 36.49 21.46 -0.36
CA ASP A 168 37.15 22.64 0.21
C ASP A 168 37.24 22.61 1.74
N GLN A 169 36.63 21.62 2.41
CA GLN A 169 36.74 21.50 3.86
C GLN A 169 38.03 20.82 4.31
N PRO A 170 38.53 21.19 5.51
CA PRO A 170 39.76 20.58 6.05
C PRO A 170 39.59 19.07 6.29
N GLY A 171 40.62 18.29 5.94
CA GLY A 171 40.67 16.84 6.18
C GLY A 171 40.12 15.99 5.05
N THR A 172 39.65 16.57 3.94
CA THR A 172 39.25 15.84 2.75
C THR A 172 40.49 15.38 1.95
N ASP A 173 40.53 14.07 1.65
CA ASP A 173 41.59 13.45 0.83
C ASP A 173 40.90 12.66 -0.30
N ARG A 174 41.11 13.13 -1.54
CA ARG A 174 40.51 12.54 -2.76
C ARG A 174 40.84 11.05 -2.90
N ALA A 175 42.11 10.66 -2.67
CA ALA A 175 42.52 9.27 -2.81
C ALA A 175 41.90 8.35 -1.72
N LYS A 176 41.78 8.87 -0.50
CA LYS A 176 41.14 8.13 0.59
C LYS A 176 39.66 7.95 0.34
N ILE A 177 38.97 9.01 -0.11
CA ILE A 177 37.51 8.97 -0.39
C ILE A 177 37.25 8.03 -1.55
N LEU A 178 37.99 8.09 -2.66
CA LEU A 178 37.84 7.19 -3.80
C LEU A 178 37.99 5.72 -3.38
N ARG A 179 38.92 5.42 -2.49
CA ARG A 179 39.11 4.08 -1.95
C ARG A 179 37.87 3.64 -1.16
N GLY A 180 37.34 4.52 -0.32
CA GLY A 180 36.10 4.25 0.42
C GLY A 180 34.91 4.00 -0.51
N LEU A 181 34.76 4.78 -1.60
CA LEU A 181 33.74 4.56 -2.61
C LEU A 181 33.86 3.17 -3.29
N LYS A 182 35.11 2.75 -3.60
CA LYS A 182 35.40 1.44 -4.17
C LYS A 182 35.06 0.28 -3.19
N GLU A 183 35.39 0.44 -1.92
CA GLU A 183 35.17 -0.58 -0.89
C GLU A 183 33.70 -0.68 -0.45
N GLU A 184 32.98 0.44 -0.37
CA GLU A 184 31.64 0.51 0.22
C GLU A 184 30.50 0.53 -0.81
N LEU A 185 30.74 0.95 -2.05
CA LEU A 185 29.72 1.00 -3.11
C LEU A 185 30.03 0.02 -4.24
N ASP A 186 31.10 0.25 -5.01
CA ASP A 186 31.45 -0.61 -6.15
C ASP A 186 32.93 -0.40 -6.59
N GLU A 187 33.67 -1.48 -6.83
CA GLU A 187 35.07 -1.42 -7.28
C GLU A 187 35.26 -0.65 -8.61
N ARG A 188 34.21 -0.55 -9.42
CA ARG A 188 34.15 0.14 -10.71
C ARG A 188 33.92 1.66 -10.60
N CYS A 189 34.08 2.24 -9.42
CA CYS A 189 34.15 3.69 -9.23
C CYS A 189 35.49 4.21 -9.76
N VAL A 190 35.45 5.06 -10.78
CA VAL A 190 36.66 5.62 -11.43
C VAL A 190 36.63 7.14 -11.35
N ASP A 191 37.76 7.74 -11.02
CA ASP A 191 37.91 9.19 -10.97
C ASP A 191 38.00 9.79 -12.40
N PHE A 192 37.14 10.77 -12.69
CA PHE A 192 37.01 11.46 -13.98
C PHE A 192 37.54 12.91 -13.93
N GLY A 193 38.38 13.25 -12.94
CA GLY A 193 38.96 14.57 -12.86
C GLY A 193 40.03 14.81 -13.94
N SER A 194 40.16 16.07 -14.36
CA SER A 194 41.06 16.53 -15.45
C SER A 194 42.54 16.43 -15.13
N ASP A 195 42.92 16.25 -13.88
CA ASP A 195 44.30 16.27 -13.41
C ASP A 195 45.02 14.90 -13.47
N GLN A 196 44.35 13.86 -14.05
CA GLN A 196 44.88 12.50 -14.07
C GLN A 196 45.82 12.25 -15.26
N ASP A 197 46.76 11.32 -15.06
CA ASP A 197 47.52 10.73 -16.15
C ASP A 197 46.61 9.97 -17.09
N LYS A 198 46.62 10.29 -18.38
CA LYS A 198 45.72 9.71 -19.39
C LYS A 198 45.82 8.18 -19.45
N ASP A 199 47.06 7.66 -19.34
CA ASP A 199 47.26 6.20 -19.44
C ASP A 199 46.71 5.50 -18.20
N LEU A 200 46.89 6.03 -16.99
CA LEU A 200 46.33 5.50 -15.75
C LEU A 200 44.80 5.60 -15.75
N PHE A 201 44.22 6.65 -16.32
CA PHE A 201 42.77 6.81 -16.46
C PHE A 201 42.18 5.72 -17.36
N LEU A 202 42.80 5.48 -18.54
CA LEU A 202 42.35 4.44 -19.48
C LEU A 202 42.51 3.03 -18.87
N GLU A 203 43.60 2.76 -18.14
CA GLU A 203 43.81 1.51 -17.41
C GLU A 203 42.71 1.27 -16.38
N ASN A 204 42.33 2.28 -15.59
CA ASN A 204 41.24 2.16 -14.59
C ASN A 204 39.89 1.87 -15.24
N ILE A 205 39.62 2.40 -16.43
CA ILE A 205 38.38 2.10 -17.18
C ILE A 205 38.44 0.68 -17.75
N ALA A 206 39.59 0.28 -18.33
CA ALA A 206 39.78 -1.02 -18.93
C ALA A 206 39.52 -2.19 -17.95
N VAL A 207 39.94 -2.02 -16.69
CA VAL A 207 39.75 -3.04 -15.64
C VAL A 207 38.27 -3.25 -15.26
N CYS A 208 37.38 -2.34 -15.64
CA CYS A 208 35.94 -2.47 -15.29
C CYS A 208 35.21 -3.60 -16.05
N GLU A 209 35.79 -4.07 -17.19
CA GLU A 209 35.23 -5.18 -17.97
C GLU A 209 36.31 -5.97 -18.68
N ASP A 210 36.31 -7.30 -18.53
CA ASP A 210 37.37 -8.19 -19.09
C ASP A 210 37.52 -8.05 -20.61
N SER A 211 36.41 -7.93 -21.34
CA SER A 211 36.44 -7.75 -22.82
C SER A 211 37.09 -6.43 -23.25
N LEU A 212 36.91 -5.39 -22.44
CA LEU A 212 37.50 -4.08 -22.68
C LEU A 212 39.00 -4.08 -22.34
N LEU A 213 39.40 -4.79 -21.29
CA LEU A 213 40.80 -4.95 -20.92
C LEU A 213 41.58 -5.64 -22.04
N GLU A 214 41.05 -6.73 -22.63
CA GLU A 214 41.66 -7.41 -23.78
C GLU A 214 41.85 -6.45 -24.97
N SER A 215 40.78 -5.68 -25.32
CA SER A 215 40.82 -4.71 -26.41
C SER A 215 41.84 -3.58 -26.14
N TYR A 216 41.87 -3.04 -24.91
CA TYR A 216 42.79 -2.00 -24.53
C TYR A 216 44.28 -2.45 -24.57
N LEU A 217 44.56 -3.70 -24.15
CA LEU A 217 45.91 -4.27 -24.24
C LEU A 217 46.40 -4.45 -25.69
N GLU A 218 45.45 -4.63 -26.65
CA GLU A 218 45.77 -4.74 -28.07
C GLU A 218 45.93 -3.37 -28.75
N THR A 219 45.07 -2.39 -28.43
CA THR A 219 44.93 -1.13 -29.18
C THR A 219 45.58 0.06 -28.47
N GLY A 220 45.61 0.03 -27.11
CA GLY A 220 46.08 1.16 -26.27
C GLY A 220 45.09 2.33 -26.21
N GLU A 221 43.87 2.18 -26.78
CA GLU A 221 42.86 3.23 -26.83
C GLU A 221 41.48 2.68 -26.44
N ILE A 222 40.64 3.54 -25.87
CA ILE A 222 39.22 3.23 -25.54
C ILE A 222 38.37 4.31 -26.20
N GLU A 223 37.37 3.90 -27.00
CA GLU A 223 36.42 4.81 -27.62
C GLU A 223 35.44 5.42 -26.60
N GLU A 224 35.15 6.73 -26.72
CA GLU A 224 34.20 7.43 -25.84
C GLU A 224 32.82 6.77 -25.84
N GLU A 225 32.35 6.23 -26.98
CA GLU A 225 31.06 5.53 -27.08
C GLU A 225 31.06 4.26 -26.23
N THR A 226 32.14 3.53 -26.14
CA THR A 226 32.27 2.37 -25.26
C THR A 226 32.14 2.78 -23.78
N VAL A 227 32.74 3.89 -23.39
CA VAL A 227 32.58 4.43 -22.01
C VAL A 227 31.15 4.82 -21.74
N ARG A 228 30.43 5.45 -22.68
CA ARG A 228 29.00 5.77 -22.56
C ARG A 228 28.14 4.52 -22.34
N ILE A 229 28.42 3.44 -23.08
CA ILE A 229 27.73 2.17 -22.92
C ILE A 229 27.98 1.57 -21.54
N LEU A 230 29.22 1.56 -21.06
CA LEU A 230 29.57 1.07 -19.71
C LEU A 230 28.88 1.84 -18.60
N VAL A 231 28.80 3.17 -18.72
CA VAL A 231 28.05 4.00 -17.76
C VAL A 231 26.55 3.67 -17.79
N ARG A 232 25.97 3.58 -18.99
CA ARG A 232 24.55 3.24 -19.19
C ARG A 232 24.20 1.85 -18.65
N GLU A 233 25.09 0.87 -18.81
CA GLU A 233 24.90 -0.50 -18.32
C GLU A 233 25.29 -0.68 -16.83
N ARG A 234 25.67 0.40 -16.13
CA ARG A 234 26.13 0.36 -14.74
C ARG A 234 27.38 -0.52 -14.52
N LYS A 235 28.24 -0.59 -15.52
CA LYS A 235 29.53 -1.27 -15.48
C LYS A 235 30.70 -0.33 -15.16
N LEU A 236 30.43 0.98 -15.10
CA LEU A 236 31.37 2.03 -14.79
C LEU A 236 30.66 3.16 -14.08
N PHE A 237 31.25 3.69 -13.01
CA PHE A 237 30.67 4.77 -12.22
C PHE A 237 31.63 5.95 -12.19
N PRO A 238 31.39 7.00 -13.02
CA PRO A 238 32.25 8.19 -13.03
C PRO A 238 32.17 8.96 -11.71
N CYS A 239 33.31 9.23 -11.08
CA CYS A 239 33.44 10.00 -9.84
C CYS A 239 34.11 11.35 -10.15
N CYS A 240 33.44 12.44 -9.75
CA CYS A 240 33.95 13.79 -9.84
C CYS A 240 34.05 14.42 -8.44
N PHE A 241 35.02 15.28 -8.24
CA PHE A 241 35.33 15.89 -6.95
C PHE A 241 35.28 17.42 -7.05
N GLY A 242 34.58 18.06 -6.07
CA GLY A 242 34.49 19.52 -6.14
C GLY A 242 33.87 20.16 -4.90
N SER A 243 33.55 21.44 -5.02
CA SER A 243 32.80 22.22 -4.06
C SER A 243 31.71 23.00 -4.80
N ALA A 244 30.49 22.56 -4.69
CA ALA A 244 29.35 23.22 -5.31
C ALA A 244 29.23 24.69 -4.85
N LEU A 245 29.41 24.94 -3.55
CA LEU A 245 29.34 26.29 -2.98
C LEU A 245 30.39 27.25 -3.55
N LYS A 246 31.57 26.76 -3.85
CA LYS A 246 32.68 27.55 -4.45
C LYS A 246 32.77 27.42 -5.96
N MET A 247 31.85 26.72 -6.60
CA MET A 247 31.80 26.43 -8.03
C MET A 247 33.07 25.69 -8.54
N GLN A 248 33.82 25.02 -7.67
CA GLN A 248 35.02 24.26 -8.02
C GLN A 248 34.66 22.87 -8.51
N GLY A 249 35.16 22.43 -9.66
CA GLY A 249 34.90 21.12 -10.24
C GLY A 249 33.48 20.95 -10.87
N VAL A 250 32.62 21.98 -10.81
CA VAL A 250 31.26 21.91 -11.36
C VAL A 250 31.26 21.99 -12.90
N GLU A 251 32.09 22.84 -13.48
CA GLU A 251 32.24 22.96 -14.94
C GLU A 251 32.80 21.66 -15.55
N GLU A 252 33.84 21.08 -14.93
CA GLU A 252 34.39 19.78 -15.33
C GLU A 252 33.36 18.67 -15.22
N PHE A 253 32.59 18.66 -14.15
CA PHE A 253 31.48 17.70 -13.97
C PHE A 253 30.43 17.85 -15.06
N LEU A 254 30.02 19.04 -15.43
CA LEU A 254 29.10 19.27 -16.55
C LEU A 254 29.70 18.77 -17.87
N GLY A 255 31.01 18.92 -18.09
CA GLY A 255 31.72 18.33 -19.24
C GLY A 255 31.65 16.80 -19.25
N VAL A 256 31.79 16.15 -18.09
CA VAL A 256 31.67 14.70 -17.94
C VAL A 256 30.23 14.26 -18.25
N LEU A 257 29.20 14.95 -17.72
CA LEU A 257 27.79 14.66 -18.00
C LEU A 257 27.49 14.84 -19.51
N ASP A 258 27.98 15.93 -20.14
CA ASP A 258 27.76 16.16 -21.56
C ASP A 258 28.41 15.07 -22.42
N THR A 259 29.63 14.65 -22.08
CA THR A 259 30.34 13.63 -22.84
C THR A 259 29.77 12.26 -22.68
N TYR A 260 29.40 11.83 -21.45
CA TYR A 260 29.11 10.42 -21.15
C TYR A 260 27.62 10.10 -20.93
N MET A 261 26.69 11.07 -20.85
CA MET A 261 25.28 10.78 -20.91
C MET A 261 24.82 10.45 -22.33
N ALA A 262 24.38 9.24 -22.59
CA ALA A 262 23.76 8.85 -23.85
C ALA A 262 22.32 9.37 -23.94
N ILE A 263 21.91 9.77 -25.14
CA ILE A 263 20.53 10.20 -25.40
C ILE A 263 19.62 8.96 -25.36
N PRO A 264 18.53 8.94 -24.53
CA PRO A 264 17.60 7.82 -24.49
C PRO A 264 16.87 7.62 -25.83
N ARG A 265 16.54 6.36 -26.12
CA ARG A 265 15.70 6.00 -27.29
C ARG A 265 14.34 5.59 -26.78
N TYR A 266 13.29 6.16 -27.35
CA TYR A 266 11.92 5.91 -26.96
C TYR A 266 11.10 5.31 -28.11
N PRO A 267 10.09 4.43 -27.83
CA PRO A 267 9.20 3.89 -28.82
C PRO A 267 8.32 4.98 -29.46
N GLU A 268 7.85 4.74 -30.69
CA GLU A 268 6.92 5.67 -31.37
C GLU A 268 5.50 5.63 -30.77
N LYS A 269 5.12 4.50 -30.20
CA LYS A 269 3.81 4.35 -29.55
C LYS A 269 3.79 5.15 -28.25
N PHE A 270 2.64 5.77 -27.99
CA PHE A 270 2.46 6.55 -26.77
C PHE A 270 2.61 5.69 -25.52
N GLY A 271 3.42 6.17 -24.61
CA GLY A 271 3.61 5.65 -23.26
C GLY A 271 3.92 6.77 -22.29
N ALA A 272 3.41 6.70 -21.09
CA ALA A 272 3.71 7.65 -20.02
C ALA A 272 3.69 6.96 -18.65
N LYS A 273 4.52 7.41 -17.72
CA LYS A 273 4.58 6.94 -16.33
C LYS A 273 4.24 8.07 -15.38
N VAL A 274 3.16 7.91 -14.62
CA VAL A 274 2.75 8.86 -13.58
C VAL A 274 3.57 8.58 -12.33
N TYR A 275 4.30 9.58 -11.82
CA TYR A 275 5.13 9.40 -10.62
C TYR A 275 4.70 10.24 -9.43
N LYS A 276 3.87 11.26 -9.68
CA LYS A 276 3.42 12.18 -8.63
C LYS A 276 2.05 12.79 -8.96
N ILE A 277 1.21 12.89 -7.96
CA ILE A 277 -0.01 13.70 -7.98
C ILE A 277 0.24 14.92 -7.09
N ALA A 278 -0.23 16.09 -7.50
CA ALA A 278 -0.17 17.29 -6.68
C ALA A 278 -1.34 18.23 -7.03
N ARG A 279 -1.63 19.18 -6.16
CA ARG A 279 -2.60 20.25 -6.43
C ARG A 279 -1.88 21.60 -6.51
N ASP A 280 -2.27 22.43 -7.45
CA ASP A 280 -1.75 23.80 -7.55
C ASP A 280 -2.36 24.71 -6.49
N GLN A 281 -1.89 25.97 -6.41
CA GLN A 281 -2.39 26.96 -5.46
C GLN A 281 -3.90 27.28 -5.60
N THR A 282 -4.50 26.90 -6.72
CA THR A 282 -5.94 27.08 -6.98
C THR A 282 -6.74 25.80 -6.71
N GLY A 283 -6.08 24.73 -6.24
CA GLY A 283 -6.68 23.42 -5.94
C GLY A 283 -6.84 22.51 -7.17
N ILE A 284 -6.34 22.92 -8.35
CA ILE A 284 -6.41 22.06 -9.55
C ILE A 284 -5.50 20.86 -9.37
N ARG A 285 -6.04 19.66 -9.57
CA ARG A 285 -5.32 18.39 -9.56
C ARG A 285 -4.40 18.28 -10.77
N LEU A 286 -3.16 17.92 -10.55
CA LEU A 286 -2.10 17.76 -11.54
C LEU A 286 -1.48 16.38 -11.45
N SER A 287 -1.47 15.65 -12.57
CA SER A 287 -0.79 14.37 -12.72
C SER A 287 0.58 14.61 -13.34
N TYR A 288 1.64 14.47 -12.56
CA TYR A 288 3.02 14.59 -13.04
C TYR A 288 3.46 13.27 -13.66
N MET A 289 3.88 13.32 -14.91
CA MET A 289 4.30 12.12 -15.62
C MET A 289 5.52 12.36 -16.51
N LYS A 290 6.25 11.28 -16.77
CA LYS A 290 7.25 11.22 -17.81
C LYS A 290 6.65 10.58 -19.05
N ILE A 291 6.80 11.20 -20.19
CA ILE A 291 6.44 10.61 -21.49
C ILE A 291 7.53 9.63 -21.90
N THR A 292 7.21 8.34 -21.97
CA THR A 292 8.15 7.25 -22.27
C THR A 292 8.00 6.73 -23.69
N GLY A 293 7.10 7.33 -24.48
CA GLY A 293 6.91 7.00 -25.90
C GLY A 293 5.96 7.95 -26.60
N GLY A 294 6.12 8.14 -27.89
CA GLY A 294 5.25 8.96 -28.72
C GLY A 294 5.21 10.44 -28.36
N THR A 295 4.05 11.06 -28.53
CA THR A 295 3.77 12.46 -28.21
C THR A 295 2.40 12.59 -27.59
N LEU A 296 2.25 13.53 -26.66
CA LEU A 296 1.00 13.87 -26.00
C LEU A 296 0.56 15.27 -26.41
N ARG A 297 -0.72 15.43 -26.73
CA ARG A 297 -1.33 16.70 -27.14
C ARG A 297 -2.48 17.10 -26.23
N VAL A 298 -2.71 18.40 -26.12
CA VAL A 298 -3.92 18.92 -25.46
C VAL A 298 -5.15 18.42 -26.22
N LYS A 299 -6.14 17.92 -25.49
CA LYS A 299 -7.38 17.28 -25.96
C LYS A 299 -7.24 15.80 -26.34
N ASP A 300 -6.07 15.20 -26.26
CA ASP A 300 -5.96 13.73 -26.36
C ASP A 300 -6.76 13.10 -25.23
N VAL A 301 -7.30 11.91 -25.53
CA VAL A 301 -8.01 11.08 -24.54
C VAL A 301 -7.05 10.00 -24.09
N LEU A 302 -6.79 9.96 -22.80
CA LEU A 302 -5.98 8.93 -22.17
C LEU A 302 -6.91 7.92 -21.48
N SER A 303 -6.46 6.68 -21.41
CA SER A 303 -7.16 5.60 -20.71
C SER A 303 -6.19 4.81 -19.85
N GLY A 304 -6.65 4.37 -18.69
CA GLY A 304 -5.90 3.56 -17.75
C GLY A 304 -6.80 2.66 -16.93
N GLN A 305 -6.26 2.07 -15.88
CA GLN A 305 -6.99 1.19 -14.98
C GLN A 305 -7.19 1.87 -13.63
N GLN A 306 -8.33 1.67 -12.98
CA GLN A 306 -8.54 2.17 -11.62
C GLN A 306 -7.68 1.35 -10.64
N LYS A 307 -7.00 2.03 -9.72
CA LYS A 307 -6.09 1.39 -8.75
C LYS A 307 -6.79 0.30 -7.92
N ASP A 308 -7.97 0.59 -7.40
CA ASP A 308 -8.71 -0.31 -6.50
C ASP A 308 -9.61 -1.30 -7.26
N TYR A 309 -9.82 -1.10 -8.55
CA TYR A 309 -10.67 -1.93 -9.40
C TYR A 309 -10.01 -2.17 -10.76
N PRO A 310 -9.05 -3.10 -10.86
CA PRO A 310 -8.30 -3.35 -12.10
C PRO A 310 -9.17 -3.72 -13.30
N ASP A 311 -10.37 -4.23 -13.07
CA ASP A 311 -11.35 -4.55 -14.11
C ASP A 311 -12.07 -3.32 -14.69
N LYS A 312 -11.96 -2.15 -14.03
CA LYS A 312 -12.57 -0.90 -14.48
C LYS A 312 -11.51 -0.01 -15.13
N THR A 313 -11.79 0.40 -16.36
CA THR A 313 -10.97 1.36 -17.08
C THR A 313 -11.53 2.76 -16.92
N TRP A 314 -10.66 3.77 -16.91
CA TRP A 314 -11.03 5.16 -17.00
C TRP A 314 -10.62 5.73 -18.35
N GLU A 315 -11.38 6.70 -18.86
CA GLU A 315 -11.07 7.48 -20.08
C GLU A 315 -11.27 8.97 -19.77
N GLU A 316 -10.19 9.74 -19.83
CA GLU A 316 -10.20 11.15 -19.48
C GLU A 316 -9.44 11.99 -20.49
N LYS A 317 -9.80 13.27 -20.58
CA LYS A 317 -9.27 14.18 -21.59
C LYS A 317 -8.23 15.12 -21.01
N VAL A 318 -7.10 15.24 -21.70
CA VAL A 318 -6.06 16.21 -21.37
C VAL A 318 -6.58 17.64 -21.60
N HIS A 319 -6.69 18.41 -20.52
CA HIS A 319 -7.14 19.81 -20.60
C HIS A 319 -5.96 20.77 -20.81
N GLN A 320 -4.85 20.57 -20.11
CA GLN A 320 -3.68 21.41 -20.18
C GLN A 320 -2.42 20.61 -19.91
N ILE A 321 -1.35 20.90 -20.63
CA ILE A 321 0.00 20.36 -20.41
C ILE A 321 0.86 21.48 -19.88
N ARG A 322 1.47 21.30 -18.69
CA ARG A 322 2.35 22.24 -18.03
C ARG A 322 3.75 21.67 -17.89
N ILE A 323 4.76 22.45 -18.26
CA ILE A 323 6.17 22.11 -18.03
C ILE A 323 6.69 23.08 -16.98
N TYR A 324 7.04 22.56 -15.81
CA TYR A 324 7.51 23.35 -14.68
C TYR A 324 9.02 23.59 -14.72
N SER A 325 9.46 24.72 -14.19
CA SER A 325 10.86 25.04 -13.90
C SER A 325 10.91 25.93 -12.66
N GLY A 326 11.21 25.37 -11.51
CA GLY A 326 10.97 25.97 -10.20
C GLY A 326 9.49 26.20 -9.92
N SER A 327 9.11 27.38 -9.46
CA SER A 327 7.70 27.76 -9.22
C SER A 327 6.91 28.14 -10.48
N ALA A 328 7.59 28.43 -11.58
CA ALA A 328 6.97 28.84 -12.82
C ALA A 328 6.71 27.68 -13.77
N PHE A 329 5.65 27.76 -14.57
CA PHE A 329 5.36 26.77 -15.60
C PHE A 329 5.08 27.43 -16.95
N GLN A 330 5.33 26.67 -18.01
CA GLN A 330 4.93 27.01 -19.36
C GLN A 330 3.85 26.04 -19.83
N SER A 331 2.72 26.56 -20.34
CA SER A 331 1.72 25.72 -21.01
C SER A 331 2.15 25.45 -22.43
N VAL A 332 2.06 24.19 -22.86
CA VAL A 332 2.41 23.72 -24.21
C VAL A 332 1.23 22.98 -24.83
N GLU A 333 1.12 23.03 -26.16
CA GLU A 333 0.07 22.31 -26.90
C GLU A 333 0.40 20.82 -27.11
N GLU A 334 1.71 20.49 -27.19
CA GLU A 334 2.19 19.12 -27.29
C GLU A 334 3.53 18.94 -26.59
N THR A 335 3.81 17.73 -26.16
CA THR A 335 5.10 17.32 -25.58
C THR A 335 5.46 15.90 -26.04
N GLY A 336 6.76 15.64 -26.18
CA GLY A 336 7.26 14.37 -26.72
C GLY A 336 7.95 13.49 -25.66
N ALA A 337 8.33 12.31 -26.07
CA ALA A 337 9.06 11.34 -25.23
C ALA A 337 10.32 11.94 -24.61
N GLY A 338 10.62 11.58 -23.39
CA GLY A 338 11.70 12.09 -22.53
C GLY A 338 11.30 13.31 -21.69
N SER A 339 10.13 13.96 -21.98
CA SER A 339 9.66 15.09 -21.20
C SER A 339 9.04 14.70 -19.87
N ILE A 340 9.26 15.52 -18.85
CA ILE A 340 8.46 15.53 -17.63
C ILE A 340 7.45 16.67 -17.71
N CYS A 341 6.19 16.37 -17.55
CA CYS A 341 5.10 17.33 -17.61
C CYS A 341 4.04 17.08 -16.52
N ALA A 342 3.27 18.10 -16.20
CA ALA A 342 2.11 18.01 -15.33
C ALA A 342 0.84 18.23 -16.16
N ILE A 343 -0.10 17.32 -16.03
CA ILE A 343 -1.34 17.30 -16.81
C ILE A 343 -2.50 17.68 -15.91
N ALA A 344 -3.33 18.62 -16.36
CA ALA A 344 -4.61 18.93 -15.75
C ALA A 344 -5.76 18.30 -16.54
N GLY A 345 -6.78 17.82 -15.84
CA GLY A 345 -7.97 17.18 -16.41
C GLY A 345 -7.93 15.66 -16.37
N LEU A 346 -7.04 15.08 -15.58
CA LEU A 346 -6.98 13.65 -15.27
C LEU A 346 -7.25 13.48 -13.77
N ASP A 347 -8.44 12.99 -13.43
CA ASP A 347 -8.89 12.87 -12.03
C ASP A 347 -8.71 11.44 -11.48
N SER A 348 -8.67 10.43 -12.36
CA SER A 348 -8.59 9.01 -12.00
C SER A 348 -7.18 8.43 -11.97
N THR A 349 -6.15 9.16 -12.45
CA THR A 349 -4.75 8.69 -12.43
C THR A 349 -4.21 8.53 -11.02
N TRP A 350 -3.28 7.62 -10.83
CA TRP A 350 -2.61 7.42 -9.54
C TRP A 350 -1.07 7.39 -9.67
N SER A 351 -0.38 7.64 -8.57
CA SER A 351 1.09 7.65 -8.56
C SER A 351 1.64 6.23 -8.71
N GLY A 352 2.38 5.98 -9.78
CA GLY A 352 2.90 4.68 -10.20
C GLY A 352 2.18 4.07 -11.40
N GLU A 353 1.11 4.69 -11.90
CA GLU A 353 0.36 4.20 -13.06
C GLU A 353 1.18 4.32 -14.36
N GLY A 354 1.16 3.25 -15.15
CA GLY A 354 1.64 3.22 -16.52
C GLY A 354 0.50 3.44 -17.51
N ILE A 355 0.67 4.38 -18.45
CA ILE A 355 -0.35 4.72 -19.44
C ILE A 355 0.13 4.32 -20.83
N GLY A 356 -0.74 3.77 -21.66
CA GLY A 356 -0.45 3.36 -23.04
C GLY A 356 0.38 2.07 -23.08
N VAL A 357 1.62 2.13 -23.61
CA VAL A 357 2.52 0.96 -23.67
C VAL A 357 3.43 0.83 -22.45
N GLU A 358 3.42 1.81 -21.56
CA GLU A 358 4.23 1.78 -20.35
C GLU A 358 3.58 0.88 -19.30
N PRO A 359 4.31 -0.04 -18.67
CA PRO A 359 3.79 -0.82 -17.54
C PRO A 359 3.73 0.02 -16.25
N ASP A 360 2.92 -0.43 -15.31
CA ASP A 360 2.88 0.16 -13.97
C ASP A 360 4.25 0.12 -13.29
N ALA A 361 4.47 1.06 -12.39
CA ALA A 361 5.69 1.17 -11.63
C ALA A 361 5.88 -0.03 -10.69
N GLN A 362 7.14 -0.36 -10.38
CA GLN A 362 7.42 -1.36 -9.36
C GLN A 362 6.97 -0.84 -7.98
N VAL A 363 6.47 -1.75 -7.16
CA VAL A 363 6.08 -1.43 -5.78
C VAL A 363 7.30 -0.91 -5.00
N PRO A 364 7.20 0.26 -4.35
CA PRO A 364 8.26 0.77 -3.50
C PRO A 364 8.63 -0.20 -2.38
N ILE A 365 9.91 -0.18 -1.96
CA ILE A 365 10.40 -0.96 -0.81
C ILE A 365 10.29 -0.15 0.48
N LEU A 366 10.49 1.18 0.36
CA LEU A 366 10.50 2.05 1.51
C LEU A 366 9.06 2.34 1.94
N GLU A 367 8.63 1.65 3.00
CA GLU A 367 7.30 1.78 3.57
C GLU A 367 7.35 2.46 4.95
N PRO A 368 6.31 3.20 5.34
CA PRO A 368 6.19 3.77 6.67
C PRO A 368 6.16 2.68 7.75
N VAL A 369 6.81 2.95 8.87
CA VAL A 369 6.92 2.00 10.00
C VAL A 369 6.25 2.52 11.28
N LEU A 370 5.85 3.79 11.30
CA LEU A 370 5.19 4.44 12.42
C LEU A 370 3.73 4.75 12.07
N SER A 371 2.83 4.52 13.00
CA SER A 371 1.41 4.84 12.86
C SER A 371 0.96 5.77 13.97
N TYR A 372 0.27 6.86 13.62
CA TYR A 372 -0.21 7.88 14.53
C TYR A 372 -1.71 8.09 14.35
N GLN A 373 -2.42 8.23 15.46
CA GLN A 373 -3.81 8.68 15.43
C GLN A 373 -3.85 10.19 15.22
N VAL A 374 -4.69 10.66 14.31
CA VAL A 374 -4.92 12.08 14.08
C VAL A 374 -6.03 12.57 15.01
N LEU A 375 -5.69 13.51 15.89
CA LEU A 375 -6.62 14.10 16.83
C LEU A 375 -7.14 15.44 16.30
N PHE A 376 -8.45 15.55 16.20
CA PHE A 376 -9.13 16.77 15.75
C PHE A 376 -9.74 17.53 16.93
N PRO A 377 -9.91 18.86 16.83
CA PRO A 377 -10.63 19.63 17.83
C PRO A 377 -12.08 19.18 17.98
N ASP A 378 -12.65 19.35 19.17
CA ASP A 378 -14.05 19.02 19.45
C ASP A 378 -15.00 19.76 18.49
N GLY A 379 -15.89 19.01 17.84
CA GLY A 379 -16.91 19.52 16.94
C GLY A 379 -16.59 19.44 15.45
N GLU A 380 -15.42 18.93 15.06
CA GLU A 380 -15.12 18.62 13.66
C GLU A 380 -15.79 17.31 13.24
N ASP A 381 -16.28 17.25 12.00
CA ASP A 381 -16.85 16.06 11.41
C ASP A 381 -15.72 15.14 10.91
N LEU A 382 -15.50 14.02 11.62
CA LEU A 382 -14.41 13.06 11.32
C LEU A 382 -14.55 12.45 9.92
N GLN A 383 -15.77 12.20 9.44
CA GLN A 383 -15.96 11.63 8.09
C GLN A 383 -15.59 12.66 7.00
N LEU A 384 -15.95 13.94 7.21
CA LEU A 384 -15.53 15.00 6.30
C LEU A 384 -14.00 15.19 6.34
N MET A 385 -13.40 15.07 7.52
CA MET A 385 -11.94 15.14 7.67
C MET A 385 -11.25 13.95 7.03
N LEU A 386 -11.83 12.75 7.10
CA LEU A 386 -11.31 11.58 6.41
C LEU A 386 -11.28 11.80 4.88
N LEU A 387 -12.33 12.35 4.29
CA LEU A 387 -12.35 12.67 2.85
C LEU A 387 -11.25 13.68 2.48
N LYS A 388 -11.07 14.72 3.29
CA LYS A 388 -10.00 15.73 3.10
C LYS A 388 -8.59 15.13 3.25
N LEU A 389 -8.42 14.21 4.18
CA LEU A 389 -7.14 13.50 4.35
C LEU A 389 -6.86 12.57 3.16
N ARG A 390 -7.89 11.91 2.60
CA ARG A 390 -7.76 11.12 1.36
C ARG A 390 -7.25 11.96 0.18
N GLU A 391 -7.61 13.25 0.10
CA GLU A 391 -7.03 14.15 -0.91
C GLU A 391 -5.51 14.36 -0.71
N ILE A 392 -5.05 14.40 0.56
CA ILE A 392 -3.61 14.45 0.85
C ILE A 392 -2.95 13.10 0.54
N GLU A 393 -3.61 11.99 0.80
CA GLU A 393 -3.11 10.65 0.48
C GLU A 393 -2.93 10.44 -1.03
N GLU A 394 -3.76 11.05 -1.90
CA GLU A 394 -3.50 11.02 -3.35
C GLU A 394 -2.12 11.63 -3.71
N GLU A 395 -1.70 12.67 -2.98
CA GLU A 395 -0.41 13.34 -3.20
C GLU A 395 0.75 12.61 -2.51
N VAL A 396 0.49 12.03 -1.34
CA VAL A 396 1.45 11.29 -0.50
C VAL A 396 0.86 9.91 -0.18
N PRO A 397 0.90 8.97 -1.13
CA PRO A 397 0.25 7.66 -0.99
C PRO A 397 0.75 6.82 0.18
N GLU A 398 1.95 7.12 0.67
CA GLU A 398 2.58 6.44 1.80
C GLU A 398 1.89 6.69 3.14
N LEU A 399 1.03 7.71 3.24
CA LEU A 399 0.32 8.01 4.49
C LEU A 399 -0.62 6.89 4.92
N HIS A 400 -1.03 6.00 4.01
CA HIS A 400 -1.89 4.84 4.29
C HIS A 400 -2.94 5.16 5.35
N ILE A 401 -3.85 6.08 5.02
CA ILE A 401 -4.87 6.56 5.96
C ILE A 401 -5.86 5.44 6.25
N VAL A 402 -5.98 5.06 7.50
CA VAL A 402 -6.86 3.98 7.97
C VAL A 402 -7.94 4.56 8.86
N TRP A 403 -9.19 4.27 8.53
CA TRP A 403 -10.34 4.53 9.39
C TRP A 403 -10.63 3.30 10.25
N ASN A 404 -10.59 3.44 11.57
CA ASN A 404 -10.99 2.40 12.48
C ASN A 404 -12.46 2.61 12.89
N GLU A 405 -13.36 1.78 12.36
CA GLU A 405 -14.80 1.89 12.63
C GLU A 405 -15.20 1.60 14.08
N GLN A 406 -14.39 0.81 14.81
CA GLN A 406 -14.72 0.41 16.18
C GLN A 406 -14.40 1.52 17.20
N THR A 407 -13.32 2.25 16.95
CA THR A 407 -12.87 3.34 17.83
C THR A 407 -13.21 4.72 17.28
N GLU A 408 -13.76 4.82 16.06
CA GLU A 408 -14.00 6.07 15.34
C GLU A 408 -12.74 6.94 15.22
N GLU A 409 -11.60 6.32 14.91
CA GLU A 409 -10.29 6.95 14.85
C GLU A 409 -9.72 6.94 13.44
N ILE A 410 -9.02 8.03 13.10
CA ILE A 410 -8.23 8.12 11.86
C ILE A 410 -6.78 7.92 12.20
N HIS A 411 -6.15 6.91 11.59
CA HIS A 411 -4.73 6.64 11.71
C HIS A 411 -4.00 6.95 10.41
N VAL A 412 -2.79 7.49 10.53
CA VAL A 412 -1.89 7.75 9.40
C VAL A 412 -0.57 7.06 9.63
N GLN A 413 0.04 6.55 8.56
CA GLN A 413 1.36 5.96 8.62
C GLN A 413 2.41 6.96 8.13
N VAL A 414 3.54 7.05 8.80
CA VAL A 414 4.63 7.97 8.47
C VAL A 414 5.99 7.31 8.60
N MET A 415 6.96 7.83 7.87
CA MET A 415 8.36 7.38 7.92
C MET A 415 9.10 7.92 9.15
N GLY A 416 8.71 9.11 9.63
CA GLY A 416 9.36 9.78 10.75
C GLY A 416 8.61 11.02 11.23
N GLU A 417 9.10 11.64 12.32
CA GLU A 417 8.42 12.74 13.00
C GLU A 417 8.35 14.04 12.20
N VAL A 418 9.34 14.32 11.35
CA VAL A 418 9.33 15.53 10.50
C VAL A 418 8.13 15.48 9.53
N GLN A 419 7.73 14.30 9.08
CA GLN A 419 6.58 14.13 8.21
C GLN A 419 5.26 14.49 8.93
N ILE A 420 5.16 14.24 10.24
CA ILE A 420 3.98 14.62 11.05
C ILE A 420 3.80 16.14 11.06
N GLU A 421 4.88 16.89 11.31
CA GLU A 421 4.81 18.35 11.35
C GLU A 421 4.40 18.93 9.98
N ILE A 422 4.90 18.33 8.90
CA ILE A 422 4.50 18.73 7.55
C ILE A 422 3.03 18.43 7.31
N LEU A 423 2.55 17.27 7.71
CA LEU A 423 1.14 16.89 7.61
C LEU A 423 0.25 17.85 8.44
N GLN A 424 0.65 18.21 9.66
CA GLN A 424 -0.06 19.22 10.46
C GLN A 424 -0.18 20.56 9.73
N ASN A 425 0.92 21.01 9.15
CA ASN A 425 0.94 22.27 8.41
C ASN A 425 0.06 22.20 7.15
N MET A 426 0.14 21.09 6.39
CA MET A 426 -0.71 20.89 5.21
C MET A 426 -2.20 20.90 5.56
N ILE A 427 -2.60 20.21 6.64
CA ILE A 427 -3.99 20.21 7.13
C ILE A 427 -4.42 21.61 7.55
N SER A 428 -3.58 22.32 8.29
CA SER A 428 -3.86 23.67 8.77
C SER A 428 -3.96 24.68 7.62
N GLU A 429 -3.05 24.65 6.65
CA GLU A 429 -3.03 25.55 5.50
C GLU A 429 -4.21 25.32 4.54
N ARG A 430 -4.52 24.05 4.24
CA ARG A 430 -5.56 23.72 3.24
C ARG A 430 -6.96 23.72 3.81
N PHE A 431 -7.12 23.24 5.04
CA PHE A 431 -8.45 23.01 5.62
C PHE A 431 -8.77 23.93 6.79
N GLY A 432 -7.79 24.71 7.28
CA GLY A 432 -7.97 25.64 8.39
C GLY A 432 -8.15 24.97 9.76
N VAL A 433 -7.87 23.66 9.87
CA VAL A 433 -8.05 22.88 11.09
C VAL A 433 -6.69 22.60 11.73
N ARG A 434 -6.56 22.86 13.02
CA ARG A 434 -5.37 22.48 13.80
C ARG A 434 -5.56 21.08 14.33
N THR A 435 -4.62 20.20 13.98
CA THR A 435 -4.62 18.79 14.41
C THR A 435 -3.47 18.53 15.37
N GLU A 436 -3.67 17.58 16.27
CA GLU A 436 -2.63 16.98 17.11
C GLU A 436 -2.48 15.51 16.71
N PHE A 437 -1.39 14.90 17.12
CA PHE A 437 -1.14 13.46 16.89
C PHE A 437 -0.90 12.78 18.22
N SER A 438 -1.39 11.55 18.36
CA SER A 438 -1.13 10.69 19.52
C SER A 438 0.35 10.29 19.61
N SER A 439 0.72 9.58 20.67
CA SER A 439 2.00 8.85 20.70
C SER A 439 2.00 7.79 19.59
N GLY A 440 3.06 7.74 18.80
CA GLY A 440 3.18 6.79 17.68
C GLY A 440 3.14 5.33 18.14
N SER A 441 2.61 4.48 17.30
CA SER A 441 2.66 3.02 17.41
C SER A 441 3.47 2.42 16.26
N ILE A 442 4.03 1.24 16.47
CA ILE A 442 4.83 0.55 15.46
C ILE A 442 3.91 -0.21 14.50
N VAL A 443 4.23 -0.17 13.22
CA VAL A 443 3.58 -0.99 12.20
C VAL A 443 4.27 -2.36 12.16
N TYR A 444 3.65 -3.36 12.77
CA TYR A 444 4.12 -4.73 12.72
C TYR A 444 3.69 -5.41 11.43
N LYS A 445 4.40 -6.49 11.04
CA LYS A 445 4.01 -7.39 9.95
C LYS A 445 4.03 -8.84 10.44
N GLU A 446 3.44 -9.76 9.69
CA GLU A 446 3.45 -11.18 10.02
C GLU A 446 3.96 -12.01 8.84
N THR A 447 4.58 -13.15 9.15
CA THR A 447 4.99 -14.16 8.16
C THR A 447 4.89 -15.55 8.75
N ILE A 448 5.20 -16.58 7.96
CA ILE A 448 5.18 -17.99 8.39
C ILE A 448 6.58 -18.59 8.37
N THR A 449 6.79 -19.64 9.15
CA THR A 449 8.08 -20.38 9.21
C THR A 449 8.07 -21.67 8.41
N LYS A 450 6.90 -22.25 8.12
CA LYS A 450 6.75 -23.55 7.48
C LYS A 450 5.81 -23.50 6.31
N ARG A 451 6.09 -24.33 5.30
CA ARG A 451 5.23 -24.53 4.15
C ARG A 451 3.93 -25.22 4.56
N VAL A 452 2.79 -24.66 4.16
CA VAL A 452 1.46 -25.19 4.44
C VAL A 452 0.56 -25.13 3.21
N GLU A 453 -0.48 -25.98 3.18
CA GLU A 453 -1.55 -25.91 2.20
C GLU A 453 -2.79 -25.31 2.84
N GLY A 454 -3.24 -24.18 2.26
CA GLY A 454 -4.47 -23.50 2.60
C GLY A 454 -5.59 -23.90 1.65
N ILE A 455 -6.75 -24.23 2.18
CA ILE A 455 -7.90 -24.72 1.44
C ILE A 455 -9.09 -23.80 1.72
N GLY A 456 -9.66 -23.25 0.66
CA GLY A 456 -10.87 -22.42 0.74
C GLY A 456 -11.98 -22.99 -0.12
N HIS A 457 -13.12 -23.22 0.50
CA HIS A 457 -14.31 -23.72 -0.18
C HIS A 457 -15.48 -22.75 0.05
N PHE A 458 -16.22 -22.46 -1.01
CA PHE A 458 -17.39 -21.60 -0.98
C PHE A 458 -18.52 -22.20 -1.80
N GLU A 459 -19.50 -22.77 -1.10
CA GLU A 459 -20.63 -23.49 -1.70
C GLU A 459 -21.96 -23.14 -1.01
N PRO A 460 -22.39 -21.87 -0.99
CA PRO A 460 -23.76 -21.55 -0.64
C PRO A 460 -24.69 -21.98 -1.77
N LEU A 461 -26.02 -21.96 -1.54
CA LEU A 461 -27.01 -22.44 -2.50
C LEU A 461 -26.80 -21.85 -3.91
N ARG A 462 -26.54 -22.71 -4.90
CA ARG A 462 -26.27 -22.40 -6.32
C ARG A 462 -24.93 -21.70 -6.61
N HIS A 463 -24.00 -21.76 -5.70
CA HIS A 463 -22.63 -21.27 -5.88
C HIS A 463 -21.64 -22.41 -5.63
N TYR A 464 -20.46 -22.36 -6.24
CA TYR A 464 -19.42 -23.36 -6.02
C TYR A 464 -18.05 -22.83 -6.42
N ALA A 465 -17.11 -22.81 -5.50
CA ALA A 465 -15.69 -22.60 -5.79
C ALA A 465 -14.83 -23.29 -4.73
N GLU A 466 -13.77 -23.95 -5.15
CA GLU A 466 -12.72 -24.49 -4.26
C GLU A 466 -11.36 -24.07 -4.77
N VAL A 467 -10.51 -23.63 -3.85
CA VAL A 467 -9.15 -23.13 -4.12
C VAL A 467 -8.16 -23.76 -3.14
N HIS A 468 -7.07 -24.29 -3.66
CA HIS A 468 -5.95 -24.81 -2.91
C HIS A 468 -4.71 -23.96 -3.15
N LEU A 469 -4.19 -23.33 -2.11
CA LEU A 469 -3.00 -22.50 -2.13
C LEU A 469 -1.89 -23.16 -1.32
N ILE A 470 -0.67 -23.13 -1.83
CA ILE A 470 0.51 -23.46 -1.06
C ILE A 470 1.13 -22.15 -0.58
N LEU A 471 1.25 -22.01 0.73
CA LEU A 471 1.92 -20.90 1.38
C LEU A 471 3.31 -21.34 1.79
N GLU A 472 4.35 -20.66 1.28
CA GLU A 472 5.75 -20.93 1.57
C GLU A 472 6.42 -19.70 2.16
N PRO A 473 7.31 -19.84 3.16
CA PRO A 473 8.14 -18.74 3.62
C PRO A 473 8.95 -18.14 2.46
N GLY A 474 8.92 -16.83 2.30
CA GLY A 474 9.74 -16.09 1.36
C GLY A 474 11.08 -15.64 1.96
N GLU A 475 11.94 -15.06 1.12
CA GLU A 475 13.15 -14.37 1.58
C GLU A 475 12.76 -13.06 2.29
N ARG A 476 13.58 -12.61 3.24
CA ARG A 476 13.32 -11.34 3.93
C ARG A 476 13.34 -10.16 2.95
N GLY A 477 12.30 -9.32 3.03
CA GLY A 477 12.11 -8.19 2.13
C GLY A 477 11.55 -8.56 0.75
N SER A 478 11.15 -9.83 0.52
CA SER A 478 10.54 -10.24 -0.75
C SER A 478 9.07 -9.85 -0.89
N GLY A 479 8.43 -9.42 0.21
CA GLY A 479 7.01 -9.11 0.23
C GLY A 479 6.12 -10.32 -0.07
N LEU A 480 5.01 -10.10 -0.79
CA LEU A 480 4.10 -11.15 -1.21
C LEU A 480 4.42 -11.56 -2.66
N VAL A 481 4.90 -12.79 -2.85
CA VAL A 481 5.22 -13.36 -4.16
C VAL A 481 4.10 -14.30 -4.58
N LEU A 482 3.50 -14.05 -5.74
CA LEU A 482 2.39 -14.85 -6.26
C LEU A 482 2.85 -15.71 -7.44
N GLU A 483 2.56 -17.01 -7.38
CA GLU A 483 2.92 -17.97 -8.43
C GLU A 483 1.71 -18.84 -8.81
N ASN A 484 1.58 -19.18 -10.08
CA ASN A 484 0.53 -20.06 -10.58
C ASN A 484 1.15 -21.36 -11.07
N GLN A 485 0.88 -22.48 -10.40
CA GLN A 485 1.28 -23.83 -10.79
C GLN A 485 0.08 -24.74 -11.09
N CYS A 486 -1.15 -24.19 -11.11
CA CYS A 486 -2.34 -24.97 -11.41
C CYS A 486 -2.39 -25.38 -12.88
N SER A 487 -2.69 -26.66 -13.13
CA SER A 487 -2.86 -27.16 -14.50
C SER A 487 -4.15 -26.66 -15.15
N ASP A 488 -4.09 -26.36 -16.44
CA ASP A 488 -5.27 -25.99 -17.26
C ASP A 488 -6.32 -27.10 -17.29
N ASP A 489 -5.93 -28.35 -17.07
CA ASP A 489 -6.83 -29.50 -17.02
C ASP A 489 -7.63 -29.56 -15.70
N MET A 490 -7.13 -28.93 -14.65
CA MET A 490 -7.80 -28.88 -13.33
C MET A 490 -8.72 -27.66 -13.21
N LEU A 491 -8.28 -26.51 -13.69
CA LEU A 491 -9.04 -25.27 -13.63
C LEU A 491 -8.77 -24.42 -14.88
N ASP A 492 -9.83 -23.88 -15.49
CA ASP A 492 -9.72 -23.01 -16.65
C ASP A 492 -8.86 -21.76 -16.39
N LYS A 493 -8.07 -21.33 -17.40
CA LYS A 493 -7.16 -20.18 -17.30
C LYS A 493 -7.81 -18.89 -16.83
N ASN A 494 -9.06 -18.66 -17.18
CA ASN A 494 -9.76 -17.44 -16.77
C ASN A 494 -10.00 -17.43 -15.26
N TRP A 495 -10.38 -18.57 -14.68
CA TRP A 495 -10.50 -18.71 -13.25
C TRP A 495 -9.16 -18.63 -12.52
N GLN A 496 -8.11 -19.22 -13.10
CA GLN A 496 -6.75 -19.10 -12.53
C GLN A 496 -6.31 -17.63 -12.47
N ARG A 497 -6.49 -16.86 -13.56
CA ARG A 497 -6.18 -15.42 -13.57
C ARG A 497 -7.01 -14.65 -12.55
N LEU A 498 -8.29 -14.95 -12.42
CA LEU A 498 -9.17 -14.31 -11.46
C LEU A 498 -8.71 -14.56 -10.01
N ILE A 499 -8.32 -15.80 -9.67
CA ILE A 499 -7.76 -16.14 -8.36
C ILE A 499 -6.48 -15.35 -8.10
N MET A 500 -5.58 -15.27 -9.10
CA MET A 500 -4.34 -14.48 -8.98
C MET A 500 -4.64 -12.98 -8.76
N THR A 501 -5.65 -12.45 -9.45
CA THR A 501 -6.12 -11.07 -9.22
C THR A 501 -6.64 -10.91 -7.79
N HIS A 502 -7.45 -11.84 -7.29
CA HIS A 502 -7.97 -11.78 -5.92
C HIS A 502 -6.90 -11.90 -4.85
N LEU A 503 -5.79 -12.58 -5.12
CA LEU A 503 -4.65 -12.60 -4.22
C LEU A 503 -3.91 -11.26 -4.17
N ALA A 504 -3.86 -10.54 -5.31
CA ALA A 504 -3.16 -9.27 -5.42
C ALA A 504 -3.99 -8.04 -5.02
N GLU A 505 -5.34 -8.12 -5.08
CA GLU A 505 -6.23 -6.96 -4.94
C GLU A 505 -6.32 -6.38 -3.53
N ARG A 506 -5.88 -7.11 -2.50
CA ARG A 506 -5.95 -6.65 -1.12
C ARG A 506 -4.76 -7.11 -0.28
N LYS A 507 -4.49 -6.35 0.78
CA LYS A 507 -3.59 -6.76 1.85
C LYS A 507 -4.25 -7.86 2.70
N HIS A 508 -3.52 -8.95 2.94
CA HIS A 508 -4.04 -10.08 3.72
C HIS A 508 -3.60 -9.94 5.18
N PRO A 509 -4.53 -9.93 6.16
CA PRO A 509 -4.18 -9.84 7.56
C PRO A 509 -3.64 -11.17 8.09
N GLY A 510 -2.65 -11.10 8.97
CA GLY A 510 -2.10 -12.23 9.71
C GLY A 510 -3.03 -12.73 10.81
N VAL A 511 -2.57 -13.71 11.57
CA VAL A 511 -3.38 -14.42 12.60
C VAL A 511 -2.97 -14.10 14.04
N LEU A 512 -1.82 -13.43 14.25
CA LEU A 512 -1.31 -13.09 15.58
C LEU A 512 -1.87 -11.76 16.08
N THR A 513 -1.73 -10.70 15.27
CA THR A 513 -2.12 -9.33 15.60
C THR A 513 -3.08 -8.74 14.56
N GLY A 514 -3.32 -9.44 13.45
CA GLY A 514 -4.04 -8.92 12.29
C GLY A 514 -3.20 -8.01 11.40
N SER A 515 -1.90 -7.89 11.69
CA SER A 515 -0.96 -7.13 10.85
C SER A 515 -0.82 -7.75 9.47
N GLU A 516 -0.42 -6.94 8.49
CA GLU A 516 -0.25 -7.40 7.11
C GLU A 516 0.79 -8.52 6.99
N ILE A 517 0.50 -9.55 6.19
CA ILE A 517 1.47 -10.61 5.90
C ILE A 517 2.52 -10.13 4.89
N THR A 518 3.77 -10.55 5.08
CA THR A 518 4.89 -10.27 4.20
C THR A 518 5.84 -11.46 4.11
N ASP A 519 6.81 -11.40 3.19
CA ASP A 519 7.83 -12.42 3.00
C ASP A 519 7.22 -13.81 2.85
N LEU A 520 6.20 -13.87 1.98
CA LEU A 520 5.39 -15.05 1.75
C LEU A 520 5.24 -15.31 0.26
N LYS A 521 5.49 -16.55 -0.16
CA LYS A 521 5.19 -17.01 -1.50
C LYS A 521 3.87 -17.79 -1.49
N VAL A 522 2.90 -17.31 -2.25
CA VAL A 522 1.58 -17.93 -2.40
C VAL A 522 1.49 -18.56 -3.78
N ILE A 523 1.30 -19.88 -3.82
CA ILE A 523 1.26 -20.65 -5.06
C ILE A 523 -0.16 -21.20 -5.24
N LEU A 524 -0.80 -20.85 -6.34
CA LEU A 524 -2.04 -21.52 -6.76
C LEU A 524 -1.71 -22.94 -7.24
N ALA A 525 -2.08 -23.94 -6.44
CA ALA A 525 -1.73 -25.33 -6.68
C ALA A 525 -2.87 -26.12 -7.36
N ALA A 526 -4.11 -25.89 -6.93
CA ALA A 526 -5.29 -26.55 -7.48
C ALA A 526 -6.55 -25.69 -7.25
N GLY A 527 -7.59 -26.01 -8.00
CA GLY A 527 -8.89 -25.37 -7.81
C GLY A 527 -9.97 -26.13 -8.57
N ARG A 528 -11.23 -25.89 -8.21
CA ARG A 528 -12.37 -26.53 -8.86
C ARG A 528 -13.52 -25.56 -9.04
N ALA A 529 -14.11 -25.58 -10.26
CA ALA A 529 -15.27 -24.79 -10.64
C ALA A 529 -16.43 -25.72 -11.07
N HIS A 530 -17.65 -25.22 -11.05
CA HIS A 530 -18.81 -25.89 -11.61
C HIS A 530 -19.43 -25.04 -12.73
N ILE A 531 -19.59 -25.60 -13.92
CA ILE A 531 -20.00 -24.89 -15.15
C ILE A 531 -21.26 -24.04 -15.00
N LYS A 532 -22.21 -24.44 -14.15
CA LYS A 532 -23.52 -23.78 -13.99
C LYS A 532 -23.64 -22.96 -12.72
N HIS A 533 -22.71 -23.09 -11.79
CA HIS A 533 -22.88 -22.60 -10.42
C HIS A 533 -21.66 -21.82 -9.91
N THR A 534 -20.63 -21.62 -10.73
CA THR A 534 -19.49 -20.80 -10.36
C THR A 534 -19.61 -19.42 -10.99
N GLU A 535 -19.55 -18.40 -10.14
CA GLU A 535 -19.47 -16.99 -10.51
C GLU A 535 -18.15 -16.41 -10.03
N GLY A 536 -17.72 -15.25 -10.57
CA GLY A 536 -16.42 -14.64 -10.22
C GLY A 536 -16.28 -14.36 -8.73
N GLY A 537 -17.33 -13.89 -8.08
CA GLY A 537 -17.36 -13.63 -6.64
C GLY A 537 -17.15 -14.86 -5.75
N ASP A 538 -17.45 -16.05 -6.25
CA ASP A 538 -17.25 -17.30 -5.50
C ASP A 538 -15.77 -17.60 -5.31
N PHE A 539 -14.97 -17.39 -6.37
CA PHE A 539 -13.52 -17.53 -6.29
C PHE A 539 -12.89 -16.49 -5.37
N ARG A 540 -13.41 -15.26 -5.32
CA ARG A 540 -12.95 -14.27 -4.33
C ARG A 540 -13.11 -14.81 -2.91
N GLN A 541 -14.28 -15.29 -2.58
CA GLN A 541 -14.58 -15.86 -1.26
C GLN A 541 -13.74 -17.10 -0.95
N ALA A 542 -13.58 -18.01 -1.90
CA ALA A 542 -12.79 -19.21 -1.73
C ALA A 542 -11.29 -18.87 -1.58
N THR A 543 -10.76 -17.93 -2.35
CA THR A 543 -9.35 -17.48 -2.30
C THR A 543 -9.00 -16.89 -0.93
N TYR A 544 -9.82 -15.95 -0.43
CA TYR A 544 -9.57 -15.33 0.88
C TYR A 544 -9.62 -16.34 2.02
N ARG A 545 -10.57 -17.29 1.96
CA ARG A 545 -10.65 -18.38 2.93
C ARG A 545 -9.46 -19.33 2.84
N ALA A 546 -8.95 -19.61 1.63
CA ALA A 546 -7.76 -20.44 1.44
C ALA A 546 -6.52 -19.80 2.06
N VAL A 547 -6.28 -18.51 1.84
CA VAL A 547 -5.19 -17.77 2.49
C VAL A 547 -5.35 -17.83 4.01
N ARG A 548 -6.52 -17.47 4.51
CA ARG A 548 -6.77 -17.38 5.95
C ARG A 548 -6.67 -18.74 6.65
N GLN A 549 -7.24 -19.78 6.05
CA GLN A 549 -7.16 -21.15 6.57
C GLN A 549 -5.70 -21.67 6.60
N GLY A 550 -4.93 -21.36 5.54
CA GLY A 550 -3.50 -21.68 5.50
C GLY A 550 -2.71 -20.99 6.60
N LEU A 551 -2.94 -19.69 6.84
CA LEU A 551 -2.32 -18.93 7.92
C LEU A 551 -2.69 -19.47 9.30
N MET A 552 -3.94 -19.90 9.51
CA MET A 552 -4.38 -20.54 10.78
C MET A 552 -3.68 -21.87 11.05
N LYS A 553 -3.25 -22.58 10.02
CA LYS A 553 -2.48 -23.84 10.13
C LYS A 553 -0.98 -23.62 10.26
N ALA A 554 -0.50 -22.49 9.76
CA ALA A 554 0.90 -22.17 9.75
C ALA A 554 1.40 -21.79 11.15
N GLU A 555 2.69 -21.96 11.35
CA GLU A 555 3.39 -21.37 12.47
C GLU A 555 3.80 -19.94 12.09
N SER A 556 3.00 -18.97 12.51
CA SER A 556 3.20 -17.55 12.20
C SER A 556 4.18 -16.92 13.18
N ILE A 557 4.97 -15.97 12.70
CA ILE A 557 5.85 -15.11 13.49
C ILE A 557 5.53 -13.65 13.25
N LEU A 558 5.61 -12.85 14.32
CA LEU A 558 5.49 -11.40 14.26
C LEU A 558 6.83 -10.79 13.83
N LEU A 559 6.78 -9.82 12.94
CA LEU A 559 7.93 -9.05 12.47
C LEU A 559 7.82 -7.61 12.94
N GLU A 560 8.95 -7.05 13.38
CA GLU A 560 9.09 -5.65 13.71
C GLU A 560 10.07 -4.93 12.77
N PRO A 561 9.89 -3.63 12.53
CA PRO A 561 10.85 -2.86 11.76
C PRO A 561 12.12 -2.64 12.57
N VAL A 562 13.28 -2.72 11.91
CA VAL A 562 14.60 -2.58 12.50
C VAL A 562 15.38 -1.50 11.75
N TYR A 563 16.04 -0.60 12.50
CA TYR A 563 16.98 0.37 11.95
C TYR A 563 18.41 -0.15 11.97
N ASP A 564 19.16 0.08 10.91
CA ASP A 564 20.60 0.15 10.95
C ASP A 564 20.99 1.53 11.50
N PHE A 565 21.85 1.56 12.51
CA PHE A 565 22.30 2.81 13.11
C PHE A 565 23.81 3.01 12.98
N VAL A 566 24.20 4.28 12.92
CA VAL A 566 25.57 4.76 13.11
C VAL A 566 25.54 5.75 14.26
N LEU A 567 26.21 5.42 15.35
CA LEU A 567 26.25 6.20 16.57
C LEU A 567 27.68 6.68 16.82
N GLU A 568 27.88 8.00 16.76
CA GLU A 568 29.14 8.66 17.03
C GLU A 568 29.10 9.29 18.41
N VAL A 569 29.98 8.86 19.32
CA VAL A 569 30.03 9.37 20.68
C VAL A 569 31.47 9.58 21.14
N PRO A 570 31.71 10.54 22.09
CA PRO A 570 33.03 10.68 22.75
C PRO A 570 33.43 9.37 23.42
N GLN A 571 34.74 9.07 23.44
CA GLN A 571 35.30 7.83 23.99
C GLN A 571 34.82 7.53 25.45
N GLU A 572 34.62 8.58 26.26
CA GLU A 572 34.10 8.44 27.63
C GLU A 572 32.67 7.95 27.72
N ASN A 573 31.85 8.10 26.67
CA ASN A 573 30.45 7.77 26.63
C ASN A 573 30.16 6.41 25.94
N VAL A 574 31.13 5.77 25.31
CA VAL A 574 30.99 4.52 24.55
C VAL A 574 30.37 3.39 25.39
N GLY A 575 30.83 3.21 26.63
CA GLY A 575 30.33 2.17 27.52
C GLY A 575 28.85 2.33 27.84
N ARG A 576 28.35 3.57 27.99
CA ARG A 576 26.93 3.87 28.17
C ARG A 576 26.16 3.55 26.88
N ALA A 577 26.62 4.05 25.75
CA ALA A 577 26.00 3.82 24.45
C ALA A 577 25.83 2.33 24.15
N MET A 578 26.89 1.53 24.35
CA MET A 578 26.84 0.07 24.18
C MET A 578 25.80 -0.60 25.10
N THR A 579 25.73 -0.16 26.36
CA THR A 579 24.78 -0.71 27.34
C THR A 579 23.34 -0.35 26.97
N ASP A 580 23.11 0.90 26.51
CA ASP A 580 21.78 1.37 26.12
C ASP A 580 21.30 0.64 24.86
N ILE A 581 22.13 0.48 23.84
CA ILE A 581 21.78 -0.31 22.63
C ILE A 581 21.47 -1.77 23.01
N GLN A 582 22.22 -2.40 23.91
CA GLN A 582 21.92 -3.77 24.34
C GLN A 582 20.60 -3.88 25.10
N LYS A 583 20.24 -2.89 25.93
CA LYS A 583 18.96 -2.86 26.63
C LYS A 583 17.78 -2.71 25.68
N MET A 584 17.97 -1.97 24.58
CA MET A 584 17.00 -1.79 23.51
C MET A 584 16.91 -3.00 22.57
N GLY A 585 17.52 -4.15 22.91
CA GLY A 585 17.52 -5.34 22.06
C GLY A 585 18.39 -5.22 20.79
N GLY A 586 19.18 -4.16 20.67
CA GLY A 586 20.02 -3.91 19.50
C GLY A 586 21.31 -4.73 19.50
N THR A 587 21.89 -4.87 18.31
CA THR A 587 23.19 -5.52 18.07
C THR A 587 24.16 -4.52 17.49
N PHE A 588 25.46 -4.65 17.76
CA PHE A 588 26.48 -3.75 17.21
C PHE A 588 27.79 -4.48 16.92
N ALA A 589 28.51 -3.97 15.92
CA ALA A 589 29.88 -4.39 15.60
C ALA A 589 30.89 -3.81 16.61
N PRO A 590 32.13 -4.31 16.67
CA PRO A 590 33.17 -3.74 17.51
C PRO A 590 33.33 -2.25 17.26
N PRO A 591 33.52 -1.44 18.34
CA PRO A 591 33.67 0.02 18.20
C PRO A 591 34.87 0.42 17.34
N GLU A 592 34.67 1.32 16.41
CA GLU A 592 35.70 1.90 15.57
C GLU A 592 36.16 3.23 16.15
N GLN A 593 37.48 3.44 16.32
CA GLN A 593 38.01 4.70 16.82
C GLN A 593 38.33 5.65 15.65
N SER A 594 37.77 6.85 15.70
CA SER A 594 38.07 7.94 14.76
C SER A 594 38.45 9.20 15.51
N MET A 595 39.75 9.52 15.55
CA MET A 595 40.28 10.67 16.28
C MET A 595 39.84 10.74 17.75
N ASP A 596 38.96 11.69 18.11
CA ASP A 596 38.43 11.90 19.46
C ASP A 596 37.06 11.27 19.68
N GLN A 597 36.47 10.61 18.66
CA GLN A 597 35.18 9.98 18.74
C GLN A 597 35.24 8.47 18.46
N THR A 598 34.28 7.75 18.99
CA THR A 598 34.09 6.33 18.71
C THR A 598 32.81 6.13 17.95
N ILE A 599 32.87 5.34 16.88
CA ILE A 599 31.75 5.02 16.02
C ILE A 599 31.25 3.61 16.38
N LEU A 600 29.96 3.49 16.72
CA LEU A 600 29.25 2.23 16.87
C LEU A 600 28.29 2.04 15.69
N ARG A 601 28.40 0.90 15.01
CA ARG A 601 27.48 0.52 13.91
C ARG A 601 26.74 -0.75 14.30
N GLY A 602 25.43 -0.81 14.00
CA GLY A 602 24.64 -1.97 14.35
C GLY A 602 23.21 -1.84 13.94
N SER A 603 22.35 -2.68 14.51
CA SER A 603 20.91 -2.66 14.28
C SER A 603 20.15 -2.59 15.60
N VAL A 604 18.97 -1.97 15.58
CA VAL A 604 18.12 -1.78 16.76
C VAL A 604 16.63 -1.75 16.36
N PRO A 605 15.72 -2.33 17.14
CA PRO A 605 14.28 -2.23 16.91
C PRO A 605 13.81 -0.78 16.93
N VAL A 606 12.92 -0.43 15.99
CA VAL A 606 12.36 0.93 15.88
C VAL A 606 11.59 1.31 17.13
N SER A 607 10.89 0.36 17.76
CA SER A 607 10.11 0.57 19.00
C SER A 607 10.92 1.15 20.14
N GLU A 608 12.19 0.80 20.24
CA GLU A 608 13.02 1.11 21.41
C GLU A 608 13.89 2.37 21.21
N VAL A 609 14.06 2.82 19.95
CA VAL A 609 15.06 3.86 19.64
C VAL A 609 14.47 5.23 19.35
N GLN A 610 13.14 5.38 19.35
CA GLN A 610 12.44 6.59 18.92
C GLN A 610 13.00 7.89 19.57
N ASP A 611 13.17 7.91 20.90
CA ASP A 611 13.64 9.08 21.63
C ASP A 611 15.16 9.06 21.93
N TYR A 612 15.85 7.98 21.57
CA TYR A 612 17.25 7.77 21.98
C TYR A 612 18.21 8.79 21.39
N GLN A 613 17.92 9.33 20.20
CA GLN A 613 18.75 10.39 19.60
C GLN A 613 18.80 11.63 20.50
N MET A 614 17.71 12.03 21.12
CA MET A 614 17.67 13.15 22.06
C MET A 614 18.46 12.84 23.34
N GLU A 615 18.40 11.61 23.81
CA GLU A 615 19.19 11.16 24.96
C GLU A 615 20.69 11.18 24.64
N VAL A 616 21.10 10.73 23.46
CA VAL A 616 22.49 10.78 23.00
C VAL A 616 23.01 12.21 23.03
N VAL A 617 22.29 13.15 22.44
CA VAL A 617 22.66 14.58 22.46
C VAL A 617 22.76 15.10 23.90
N ALA A 618 21.84 14.71 24.78
CA ALA A 618 21.81 15.16 26.17
C ALA A 618 23.02 14.66 26.97
N TYR A 619 23.32 13.36 26.99
CA TYR A 619 24.42 12.82 27.82
C TYR A 619 25.80 13.09 27.24
N THR A 620 25.92 13.32 25.93
CA THR A 620 27.19 13.71 25.26
C THR A 620 27.38 15.22 25.22
N LYS A 621 26.47 16.01 25.81
CA LYS A 621 26.50 17.49 25.79
C LYS A 621 26.53 18.07 24.37
N GLY A 622 25.82 17.47 23.44
CA GLY A 622 25.75 17.89 22.04
C GLY A 622 26.88 17.41 21.14
N GLN A 623 27.81 16.57 21.66
CA GLN A 623 28.92 16.03 20.87
C GLN A 623 28.58 14.68 20.20
N GLY A 624 27.55 13.95 20.69
CA GLY A 624 27.12 12.70 20.11
C GLY A 624 26.14 12.91 18.97
N ARG A 625 26.19 12.04 18.00
CA ARG A 625 25.32 12.02 16.82
C ARG A 625 24.86 10.60 16.55
N MET A 626 23.58 10.41 16.28
CA MET A 626 23.01 9.14 15.82
C MET A 626 22.31 9.34 14.49
N SER A 627 22.54 8.43 13.56
CA SER A 627 21.80 8.37 12.31
C SER A 627 21.23 6.96 12.15
N CYS A 628 19.97 6.87 11.75
CA CYS A 628 19.25 5.63 11.57
C CYS A 628 18.74 5.53 10.13
N THR A 629 18.78 4.32 9.58
CA THR A 629 18.20 3.98 8.27
C THR A 629 17.41 2.69 8.41
N LEU A 630 16.22 2.63 7.79
CA LEU A 630 15.40 1.41 7.83
C LEU A 630 16.13 0.26 7.14
N ARG A 631 16.39 -0.81 7.89
CA ARG A 631 16.97 -2.05 7.38
C ARG A 631 15.92 -2.97 6.77
N GLY A 632 14.71 -2.97 7.35
CA GLY A 632 13.62 -3.84 6.99
C GLY A 632 12.94 -4.44 8.22
N TYR A 633 12.29 -5.58 8.02
CA TYR A 633 11.53 -6.27 9.06
C TYR A 633 12.25 -7.54 9.52
N GLU A 634 12.45 -7.70 10.84
CA GLU A 634 13.04 -8.87 11.47
C GLU A 634 12.08 -9.49 12.51
N PRO A 635 12.32 -10.73 12.99
CA PRO A 635 11.47 -11.33 14.01
C PRO A 635 11.41 -10.45 15.26
N CYS A 636 10.20 -10.17 15.72
CA CYS A 636 9.96 -9.31 16.88
C CYS A 636 10.56 -9.91 18.15
N HIS A 637 11.34 -9.11 18.88
CA HIS A 637 12.07 -9.55 20.07
C HIS A 637 11.14 -9.80 21.27
N ASN A 638 10.00 -9.12 21.36
CA ASN A 638 9.01 -9.23 22.44
C ASN A 638 7.62 -9.62 21.91
N SER A 639 7.56 -10.50 20.91
CA SER A 639 6.35 -10.87 20.19
C SER A 639 5.19 -11.30 21.07
N GLU A 640 5.44 -12.04 22.18
CA GLU A 640 4.40 -12.52 23.09
C GLU A 640 3.68 -11.36 23.78
N GLU A 641 4.40 -10.33 24.22
CA GLU A 641 3.84 -9.14 24.88
C GLU A 641 2.99 -8.33 23.92
N ILE A 642 3.45 -8.17 22.66
CA ILE A 642 2.72 -7.41 21.64
C ILE A 642 1.43 -8.14 21.23
N VAL A 643 1.48 -9.46 21.04
CA VAL A 643 0.29 -10.26 20.68
C VAL A 643 -0.74 -10.21 21.83
N GLU A 644 -0.29 -10.29 23.07
CA GLU A 644 -1.18 -10.21 24.23
C GLU A 644 -1.80 -8.80 24.38
N ALA A 645 -1.00 -7.75 24.18
CA ALA A 645 -1.44 -6.36 24.26
C ALA A 645 -2.45 -6.01 23.14
N THR A 646 -2.22 -6.51 21.90
CA THR A 646 -3.14 -6.30 20.77
C THR A 646 -4.46 -7.03 20.99
N GLY A 647 -4.45 -8.21 21.66
CA GLY A 647 -5.66 -8.97 21.99
C GLY A 647 -6.45 -9.45 20.76
N TYR A 648 -5.86 -9.42 19.56
CA TYR A 648 -6.51 -9.86 18.33
C TYR A 648 -6.80 -11.36 18.36
N ARG A 649 -7.98 -11.74 17.89
CA ARG A 649 -8.41 -13.15 17.84
C ARG A 649 -8.87 -13.48 16.43
N ALA A 650 -8.01 -14.11 15.65
CA ALA A 650 -8.25 -14.48 14.26
C ALA A 650 -9.53 -15.31 14.03
N LYS A 651 -9.97 -16.08 15.02
CA LYS A 651 -11.24 -16.85 14.96
C LYS A 651 -12.50 -15.99 15.03
N ASN A 652 -12.40 -14.80 15.63
CA ASN A 652 -13.52 -13.91 15.84
C ASN A 652 -13.64 -12.83 14.76
N ASP A 653 -12.68 -12.80 13.83
CA ASP A 653 -12.64 -11.85 12.72
C ASP A 653 -13.67 -12.27 11.66
N SER A 654 -14.81 -11.60 11.69
CA SER A 654 -15.92 -11.85 10.75
C SER A 654 -15.62 -11.42 9.32
N ASP A 655 -14.75 -10.43 9.16
CA ASP A 655 -14.38 -9.86 7.86
C ASP A 655 -13.36 -10.74 7.13
N ASN A 656 -12.60 -11.54 7.91
CA ASN A 656 -11.61 -12.48 7.40
C ASN A 656 -11.86 -13.91 7.93
N PRO A 657 -12.98 -14.54 7.57
CA PRO A 657 -13.35 -15.85 8.10
C PRO A 657 -12.36 -16.94 7.67
N ALA A 658 -11.87 -17.73 8.62
CA ALA A 658 -10.90 -18.80 8.37
C ALA A 658 -11.55 -20.11 7.92
N GLY A 659 -12.82 -20.34 8.25
CA GLY A 659 -13.56 -21.53 7.85
C GLY A 659 -14.19 -21.38 6.48
N SER A 660 -14.76 -22.48 5.97
CA SER A 660 -15.34 -22.61 4.64
C SER A 660 -16.84 -22.86 4.69
N ILE A 661 -17.53 -22.60 3.59
CA ILE A 661 -18.98 -22.86 3.46
C ILE A 661 -19.19 -24.03 2.52
N PHE A 662 -19.78 -25.09 3.03
CA PHE A 662 -20.18 -26.28 2.29
C PHE A 662 -21.69 -26.39 2.21
N CYS A 663 -22.19 -27.19 1.29
CA CYS A 663 -23.62 -27.41 1.14
C CYS A 663 -23.99 -28.88 1.34
N SER A 664 -25.02 -29.13 2.14
CA SER A 664 -25.61 -30.45 2.31
C SER A 664 -27.14 -30.36 2.24
N HIS A 665 -27.76 -31.18 1.39
CA HIS A 665 -29.21 -31.23 1.20
C HIS A 665 -29.87 -29.86 0.89
N GLY A 666 -29.14 -28.99 0.18
CA GLY A 666 -29.64 -27.67 -0.22
C GLY A 666 -29.50 -26.57 0.87
N THR A 667 -28.77 -26.85 1.95
CA THR A 667 -28.50 -25.88 3.02
C THR A 667 -27.01 -25.68 3.18
N GLY A 668 -26.56 -24.44 3.08
CA GLY A 668 -25.17 -24.06 3.38
C GLY A 668 -24.89 -24.20 4.86
N PHE A 669 -23.73 -24.74 5.22
CA PHE A 669 -23.24 -24.82 6.60
C PHE A 669 -21.77 -24.41 6.66
N TYR A 670 -21.41 -23.76 7.75
CA TYR A 670 -20.04 -23.32 8.01
C TYR A 670 -19.22 -24.45 8.61
N VAL A 671 -18.00 -24.64 8.11
CA VAL A 671 -17.02 -25.62 8.58
C VAL A 671 -15.81 -24.84 9.08
N GLU A 672 -15.41 -25.09 10.32
CA GLU A 672 -14.23 -24.47 10.93
C GLU A 672 -12.95 -24.82 10.17
N TRP A 673 -11.96 -23.95 10.25
CA TRP A 673 -10.70 -24.01 9.50
C TRP A 673 -9.93 -25.34 9.68
N ASP A 674 -10.01 -25.96 10.86
CA ASP A 674 -9.35 -27.24 11.20
C ASP A 674 -10.11 -28.48 10.70
N GLU A 675 -11.36 -28.31 10.26
CA GLU A 675 -12.19 -29.40 9.74
C GLU A 675 -12.38 -29.35 8.22
N VAL A 676 -11.98 -28.25 7.54
CA VAL A 676 -12.14 -28.06 6.08
C VAL A 676 -11.60 -29.24 5.28
N GLU A 677 -10.46 -29.81 5.68
CA GLU A 677 -9.83 -30.96 5.00
C GLU A 677 -10.69 -32.22 4.98
N LYS A 678 -11.62 -32.37 5.91
CA LYS A 678 -12.53 -33.53 5.94
C LYS A 678 -13.68 -33.43 4.94
N HIS A 679 -13.93 -32.21 4.46
CA HIS A 679 -15.07 -31.86 3.58
C HIS A 679 -14.65 -31.42 2.18
N MET A 680 -13.38 -31.16 1.92
CA MET A 680 -12.86 -30.74 0.62
C MET A 680 -13.18 -31.72 -0.50
N HIS A 681 -13.36 -31.21 -1.72
CA HIS A 681 -13.71 -32.00 -2.89
C HIS A 681 -12.50 -32.27 -3.82
N VAL A 682 -11.41 -31.52 -3.67
CA VAL A 682 -10.15 -31.70 -4.38
C VAL A 682 -9.14 -32.32 -3.41
N GLU A 683 -8.35 -33.32 -3.86
CA GLU A 683 -7.33 -33.95 -3.02
C GLU A 683 -6.20 -32.98 -2.68
N ARG A 684 -5.65 -33.09 -1.48
CA ARG A 684 -4.48 -32.31 -1.04
C ARG A 684 -3.30 -32.47 -1.98
N VAL A 685 -2.69 -31.34 -2.31
CA VAL A 685 -1.47 -31.29 -3.13
C VAL A 685 -0.23 -31.59 -2.29
N LEU A 686 -0.17 -31.08 -1.06
CA LEU A 686 0.90 -31.38 -0.12
C LEU A 686 0.61 -32.71 0.61
N LYS A 687 1.40 -33.72 0.30
CA LYS A 687 1.37 -34.97 1.06
C LYS A 687 2.24 -34.84 2.31
N GLU A 688 1.69 -35.12 3.48
CA GLU A 688 2.45 -35.17 4.72
C GLU A 688 3.53 -36.21 4.61
N GLU A 689 4.78 -35.85 4.80
CA GLU A 689 5.85 -36.81 5.05
C GLU A 689 5.61 -37.47 6.43
N LYS A 690 5.00 -38.66 6.40
CA LYS A 690 4.98 -39.49 7.60
C LYS A 690 6.41 -39.86 7.95
N PRO A 691 6.84 -39.77 9.24
CA PRO A 691 8.16 -40.18 9.62
C PRO A 691 8.34 -41.68 9.24
N GLU A 692 9.29 -41.94 8.36
CA GLU A 692 9.61 -43.30 7.90
C GLU A 692 10.01 -44.17 9.08
N VAL A 693 9.14 -45.07 9.47
CA VAL A 693 9.54 -46.31 10.13
C VAL A 693 10.17 -47.19 9.05
N LYS A 694 11.50 -47.34 9.09
CA LYS A 694 12.25 -48.22 8.21
C LYS A 694 11.76 -49.66 8.36
N THR A 695 10.98 -50.10 7.41
CA THR A 695 10.79 -51.52 7.13
C THR A 695 11.21 -51.76 5.69
N GLU A 696 12.29 -52.50 5.55
CA GLU A 696 12.78 -53.03 4.26
C GLU A 696 11.71 -53.87 3.58
N THR A 697 11.23 -53.44 2.39
CA THR A 697 10.67 -54.38 1.41
C THR A 697 10.79 -53.81 -0.01
N THR A 698 11.18 -54.63 -0.90
CA THR A 698 11.54 -54.55 -2.32
C THR A 698 10.58 -53.78 -3.24
N PRO A 699 11.08 -53.17 -4.35
CA PRO A 699 10.31 -52.30 -5.23
C PRO A 699 9.39 -53.09 -6.18
N ARG A 700 8.09 -52.81 -6.15
CA ARG A 700 7.16 -53.12 -7.24
C ARG A 700 6.91 -51.84 -8.05
N SER A 701 7.30 -51.92 -9.31
CA SER A 701 7.03 -50.92 -10.31
C SER A 701 5.53 -50.78 -10.56
N TYR A 702 4.98 -49.58 -10.40
CA TYR A 702 3.67 -49.23 -10.93
C TYR A 702 3.86 -48.21 -12.07
N THR A 703 3.47 -48.64 -13.26
CA THR A 703 3.26 -47.77 -14.42
C THR A 703 2.09 -46.84 -14.16
N LEU A 704 2.35 -45.57 -14.11
CA LEU A 704 1.34 -44.51 -14.15
C LEU A 704 0.76 -44.44 -15.56
N THR A 705 -0.46 -44.96 -15.76
CA THR A 705 -1.28 -44.57 -16.91
C THR A 705 -2.07 -43.36 -16.57
N SER A 706 -1.70 -42.25 -17.21
CA SER A 706 -2.47 -41.00 -17.21
C SER A 706 -3.72 -41.22 -18.03
N SER A 707 -4.89 -41.14 -17.39
CA SER A 707 -6.16 -40.92 -18.05
C SER A 707 -7.09 -40.16 -17.09
N TYR A 708 -6.91 -38.87 -16.99
CA TYR A 708 -7.92 -37.95 -16.50
C TYR A 708 -8.49 -37.22 -17.70
N GLY A 709 -9.55 -37.75 -18.24
CA GLY A 709 -10.35 -37.13 -19.27
C GLY A 709 -11.80 -37.15 -18.87
N TRP A 710 -12.47 -35.99 -18.78
CA TRP A 710 -13.91 -35.77 -18.88
C TRP A 710 -14.87 -36.57 -17.95
N GLY A 711 -14.39 -37.26 -16.94
CA GLY A 711 -15.19 -37.97 -15.92
C GLY A 711 -15.68 -37.13 -14.77
N ASP A 712 -14.94 -36.10 -14.42
CA ASP A 712 -15.10 -35.35 -13.17
C ASP A 712 -16.33 -34.45 -13.12
N GLU A 713 -16.83 -34.01 -14.28
CA GLU A 713 -18.02 -33.19 -14.37
C GLU A 713 -19.31 -33.94 -13.99
N LYS A 714 -19.34 -35.24 -14.27
CA LYS A 714 -20.44 -36.12 -13.84
C LYS A 714 -20.43 -36.37 -12.34
N GLU A 715 -19.23 -36.43 -11.77
CA GLU A 715 -19.05 -36.62 -10.31
C GLU A 715 -19.46 -35.36 -9.54
N LEU A 716 -19.12 -34.17 -10.04
CA LEU A 716 -19.62 -32.90 -9.51
C LEU A 716 -21.13 -32.77 -9.65
N GLU A 717 -21.67 -33.18 -10.80
CA GLU A 717 -23.12 -33.16 -11.02
C GLU A 717 -23.84 -34.19 -10.13
N GLU A 718 -23.20 -35.33 -9.82
CA GLU A 718 -23.68 -36.30 -8.83
C GLU A 718 -23.60 -35.79 -7.40
N ILE A 719 -22.51 -35.11 -7.03
CA ILE A 719 -22.33 -34.43 -5.73
C ILE A 719 -23.43 -33.37 -5.58
N PHE A 720 -23.62 -32.56 -6.62
CA PHE A 720 -24.66 -31.52 -6.64
C PHE A 720 -26.05 -32.09 -6.56
N LYS A 721 -26.34 -33.18 -7.29
CA LYS A 721 -27.63 -33.91 -7.20
C LYS A 721 -27.84 -34.54 -5.83
N ARG A 722 -26.74 -35.02 -5.21
CA ARG A 722 -26.80 -35.60 -3.85
C ARG A 722 -27.04 -34.53 -2.79
N THR A 723 -26.52 -33.33 -3.00
CA THR A 723 -26.62 -32.19 -2.07
C THR A 723 -27.92 -31.38 -2.23
N TYR A 724 -28.37 -31.18 -3.48
CA TYR A 724 -29.55 -30.33 -3.78
C TYR A 724 -30.80 -31.08 -4.20
N GLY A 725 -30.73 -32.40 -4.36
CA GLY A 725 -31.85 -33.22 -4.85
C GLY A 725 -32.12 -33.01 -6.35
N SER A 726 -32.74 -34.01 -7.00
CA SER A 726 -33.17 -33.90 -8.39
C SER A 726 -34.34 -32.93 -8.49
N GLY A 727 -34.12 -31.74 -9.05
CA GLY A 727 -35.15 -30.74 -9.30
C GLY A 727 -36.21 -31.28 -10.28
N GLN A 728 -37.25 -31.91 -9.77
CA GLN A 728 -38.46 -32.13 -10.54
C GLN A 728 -39.23 -30.83 -10.63
N GLU A 729 -39.38 -30.33 -11.84
CA GLU A 729 -40.37 -29.30 -12.18
C GLU A 729 -41.74 -29.72 -11.71
N ARG A 730 -42.21 -29.18 -10.59
CA ARG A 730 -43.63 -29.30 -10.19
C ARG A 730 -44.46 -28.32 -11.03
N LYS A 731 -45.07 -28.83 -12.09
CA LYS A 731 -46.18 -28.16 -12.74
C LYS A 731 -47.32 -27.97 -11.72
N TYR A 732 -47.70 -26.74 -11.46
CA TYR A 732 -48.87 -26.39 -10.70
C TYR A 732 -50.13 -26.78 -11.46
N GLY A 733 -50.83 -27.82 -10.98
CA GLY A 733 -52.20 -28.13 -11.34
C GLY A 733 -53.13 -27.72 -10.21
N TYR A 734 -54.03 -26.79 -10.50
CA TYR A 734 -55.12 -26.39 -9.61
C TYR A 734 -56.10 -27.58 -9.38
N GLN A 735 -56.27 -27.98 -8.13
CA GLN A 735 -57.51 -28.69 -7.73
C GLN A 735 -58.08 -28.10 -6.44
N LYS A 736 -59.34 -27.55 -6.61
CA LYS A 736 -60.25 -27.18 -5.52
C LYS A 736 -60.66 -28.44 -4.77
N GLN A 737 -60.58 -28.43 -3.44
CA GLN A 737 -61.48 -29.24 -2.64
C GLN A 737 -62.02 -28.52 -1.42
N ARG A 738 -63.32 -28.83 -1.21
CA ARG A 738 -64.30 -28.15 -0.37
C ARG A 738 -64.09 -28.42 1.11
N THR A 739 -64.52 -27.42 1.88
CA THR A 739 -65.03 -27.36 3.24
C THR A 739 -65.58 -28.61 3.89
N ALA A 740 -65.24 -28.87 5.17
CA ALA A 740 -66.12 -29.44 6.19
C ALA A 740 -65.69 -28.87 7.56
N ALA A 741 -66.68 -28.28 8.22
CA ALA A 741 -66.63 -27.77 9.59
C ALA A 741 -66.70 -28.90 10.61
N LEU A 742 -66.00 -28.72 11.78
CA LEU A 742 -66.55 -29.16 13.08
C LEU A 742 -65.62 -28.73 14.26
N ALA A 743 -66.19 -27.89 15.04
CA ALA A 743 -66.17 -27.61 16.47
C ALA A 743 -65.06 -28.03 17.46
N PRO A 744 -65.00 -27.38 18.64
CA PRO A 744 -63.75 -27.00 19.30
C PRO A 744 -63.33 -28.01 20.38
N LYS A 745 -61.98 -28.10 20.60
CA LYS A 745 -61.41 -28.71 21.82
C LYS A 745 -60.33 -27.82 22.42
N THR A 746 -60.62 -27.46 23.64
CA THR A 746 -59.86 -27.05 24.81
C THR A 746 -58.35 -26.80 24.64
N VAL A 747 -58.06 -25.62 25.12
CA VAL A 747 -56.75 -24.96 25.33
C VAL A 747 -55.80 -25.82 26.16
N SER A 748 -54.60 -26.12 25.65
CA SER A 748 -53.37 -26.31 26.41
C SER A 748 -52.36 -25.27 25.94
N ALA A 749 -51.80 -24.54 26.90
CA ALA A 749 -50.84 -23.47 26.66
C ALA A 749 -49.60 -24.01 25.92
N ARG A 750 -49.50 -23.73 24.64
CA ARG A 750 -48.22 -23.81 23.88
C ARG A 750 -47.41 -22.52 24.12
N LYS A 751 -46.14 -22.69 24.46
CA LYS A 751 -45.13 -21.61 24.44
C LYS A 751 -45.25 -20.86 23.11
N LYS A 752 -45.35 -19.53 23.19
CA LYS A 752 -45.28 -18.62 22.07
C LYS A 752 -43.89 -18.81 21.46
N GLU A 753 -43.81 -19.40 20.29
CA GLU A 753 -42.60 -19.24 19.42
C GLU A 753 -42.53 -17.75 19.08
N GLU A 754 -41.41 -17.12 19.37
CA GLU A 754 -41.11 -15.73 19.00
C GLU A 754 -41.15 -15.66 17.46
N SER A 755 -42.15 -15.01 16.90
CA SER A 755 -42.22 -14.73 15.49
C SER A 755 -41.16 -13.64 15.21
N GLU A 756 -40.21 -13.90 14.33
CA GLU A 756 -39.20 -12.92 13.90
C GLU A 756 -39.89 -11.69 13.29
N GLU A 757 -39.49 -10.50 13.69
CA GLU A 757 -40.00 -9.22 13.22
C GLU A 757 -39.04 -8.68 12.13
N TYR A 758 -39.61 -8.22 11.01
CA TYR A 758 -38.87 -7.64 9.88
C TYR A 758 -39.24 -6.17 9.71
N LEU A 759 -38.17 -5.32 9.49
CA LEU A 759 -38.31 -3.94 9.10
C LEU A 759 -37.69 -3.75 7.70
N LEU A 760 -38.54 -3.41 6.72
CA LEU A 760 -38.08 -3.01 5.39
C LEU A 760 -38.06 -1.48 5.31
N VAL A 761 -37.02 -0.91 4.74
CA VAL A 761 -36.82 0.55 4.65
C VAL A 761 -36.52 0.93 3.21
N ASP A 762 -37.32 1.85 2.65
CA ASP A 762 -36.98 2.49 1.39
C ASP A 762 -35.90 3.56 1.62
N GLY A 763 -34.66 3.26 1.20
CA GLY A 763 -33.51 4.11 1.52
C GLY A 763 -33.58 5.49 0.91
N TYR A 764 -33.96 5.64 -0.36
CA TYR A 764 -34.03 6.97 -0.97
C TYR A 764 -35.21 7.80 -0.48
N ASN A 765 -36.30 7.16 -0.16
CA ASN A 765 -37.45 7.87 0.41
C ASN A 765 -37.10 8.49 1.78
N ILE A 766 -36.35 7.73 2.60
CA ILE A 766 -35.84 8.23 3.90
C ILE A 766 -34.78 9.32 3.71
N ILE A 767 -33.80 9.15 2.82
CA ILE A 767 -32.75 10.12 2.56
C ILE A 767 -33.33 11.49 2.13
N PHE A 768 -34.34 11.48 1.27
CA PHE A 768 -34.93 12.74 0.77
C PHE A 768 -35.94 13.37 1.74
N GLU A 769 -36.41 12.64 2.75
CA GLU A 769 -37.34 13.15 3.75
C GLU A 769 -36.63 13.71 4.99
N TRP A 770 -35.47 13.11 5.39
CA TRP A 770 -34.72 13.60 6.54
C TRP A 770 -33.79 14.77 6.11
N GLU A 771 -33.99 15.96 6.70
CA GLU A 771 -33.32 17.20 6.30
C GLU A 771 -31.78 17.05 6.27
N GLU A 772 -31.21 16.38 7.28
CA GLU A 772 -29.76 16.14 7.42
C GLU A 772 -29.19 15.29 6.27
N LEU A 773 -29.89 14.20 5.91
CA LEU A 773 -29.48 13.31 4.83
C LEU A 773 -29.76 13.95 3.46
N LYS A 774 -30.79 14.74 3.34
CA LYS A 774 -31.15 15.48 2.14
C LYS A 774 -30.12 16.55 1.80
N GLU A 775 -29.63 17.30 2.78
CA GLU A 775 -28.53 18.24 2.55
C GLU A 775 -27.25 17.53 2.16
N LEU A 776 -26.93 16.42 2.81
CA LEU A 776 -25.78 15.60 2.49
C LEU A 776 -25.89 14.99 1.07
N SER A 777 -27.07 14.56 0.66
CA SER A 777 -27.31 13.98 -0.67
C SER A 777 -27.11 14.97 -1.82
N LYS A 778 -27.22 16.28 -1.57
CA LYS A 778 -26.93 17.34 -2.56
C LYS A 778 -25.46 17.45 -2.88
N VAL A 779 -24.59 17.07 -1.93
CA VAL A 779 -23.15 17.13 -2.04
C VAL A 779 -22.61 15.76 -2.51
N ASN A 780 -23.03 14.68 -1.85
CA ASN A 780 -22.63 13.32 -2.19
C ASN A 780 -23.74 12.32 -1.77
N ILE A 781 -24.35 11.67 -2.76
CA ILE A 781 -25.43 10.72 -2.54
C ILE A 781 -24.93 9.44 -1.87
N GLN A 782 -23.66 9.03 -2.10
CA GLN A 782 -23.06 7.87 -1.45
C GLN A 782 -22.89 8.11 0.04
N ALA A 783 -22.37 9.24 0.46
CA ALA A 783 -22.21 9.61 1.87
C ALA A 783 -23.56 9.66 2.60
N ALA A 784 -24.63 10.06 1.92
CA ALA A 784 -25.99 10.04 2.51
C ALA A 784 -26.51 8.60 2.69
N ARG A 785 -26.16 7.66 1.78
CA ARG A 785 -26.47 6.24 1.91
C ARG A 785 -25.73 5.62 3.08
N ASP A 786 -24.43 5.85 3.15
CA ASP A 786 -23.56 5.30 4.19
C ASP A 786 -24.01 5.78 5.58
N LYS A 787 -24.30 7.07 5.73
CA LYS A 787 -24.83 7.63 6.98
C LYS A 787 -26.21 7.04 7.36
N LEU A 788 -27.09 6.78 6.39
CA LEU A 788 -28.37 6.09 6.67
C LEU A 788 -28.14 4.64 7.11
N MET A 789 -27.23 3.93 6.47
CA MET A 789 -26.86 2.57 6.83
C MET A 789 -26.33 2.48 8.26
N ASP A 790 -25.49 3.41 8.69
CA ASP A 790 -24.96 3.47 10.05
C ASP A 790 -26.06 3.74 11.09
N ILE A 791 -26.93 4.71 10.84
CA ILE A 791 -28.06 5.03 11.73
C ILE A 791 -28.96 3.80 11.92
N LEU A 792 -29.28 3.11 10.82
CA LEU A 792 -30.16 1.93 10.85
C LEU A 792 -29.47 0.71 11.47
N SER A 793 -28.17 0.56 11.29
CA SER A 793 -27.37 -0.49 11.94
C SER A 793 -27.40 -0.34 13.46
N ASN A 794 -27.16 0.87 13.98
CA ASN A 794 -27.27 1.16 15.43
C ASN A 794 -28.67 0.89 15.97
N TYR A 795 -29.70 1.31 15.26
CA TYR A 795 -31.09 1.08 15.64
C TYR A 795 -31.45 -0.43 15.68
N GLN A 796 -30.99 -1.20 14.70
CA GLN A 796 -31.19 -2.66 14.66
C GLN A 796 -30.52 -3.35 15.85
N GLY A 797 -29.32 -2.94 16.23
CA GLY A 797 -28.60 -3.48 17.41
C GLY A 797 -29.40 -3.39 18.70
N TYR A 798 -30.21 -2.33 18.87
CA TYR A 798 -31.10 -2.13 20.02
C TYR A 798 -32.41 -2.92 19.91
N LYS A 799 -33.10 -2.82 18.75
CA LYS A 799 -34.44 -3.45 18.54
C LYS A 799 -34.34 -4.95 18.29
N LYS A 800 -33.21 -5.47 17.79
CA LYS A 800 -32.95 -6.90 17.47
C LYS A 800 -33.94 -7.51 16.46
N GLN A 801 -34.55 -6.69 15.61
CA GLN A 801 -35.38 -7.11 14.48
C GLN A 801 -34.56 -7.27 13.21
N THR A 802 -34.96 -8.10 12.25
CA THR A 802 -34.27 -8.21 10.95
C THR A 802 -34.57 -6.96 10.11
N LEU A 803 -33.56 -6.15 9.80
CA LEU A 803 -33.68 -4.91 9.03
C LEU A 803 -33.14 -5.10 7.62
N ILE A 804 -33.94 -4.73 6.61
CA ILE A 804 -33.62 -4.78 5.19
C ILE A 804 -33.80 -3.38 4.61
N LEU A 805 -32.69 -2.75 4.21
CA LEU A 805 -32.66 -1.44 3.56
C LEU A 805 -32.59 -1.62 2.05
N VAL A 806 -33.48 -0.98 1.30
CA VAL A 806 -33.59 -1.14 -0.16
C VAL A 806 -33.26 0.16 -0.88
N PHE A 807 -32.39 0.10 -1.88
CA PHE A 807 -32.03 1.20 -2.76
C PHE A 807 -32.31 0.88 -4.23
N ASP A 808 -32.80 1.85 -4.99
CA ASP A 808 -32.94 1.72 -6.44
C ASP A 808 -31.58 1.69 -7.15
N ALA A 809 -31.36 0.70 -7.99
CA ALA A 809 -30.11 0.48 -8.70
C ALA A 809 -29.78 1.57 -9.74
N TYR A 810 -30.78 2.26 -10.33
CA TYR A 810 -30.53 3.26 -11.37
C TYR A 810 -29.74 4.48 -10.89
N LYS A 811 -29.57 4.65 -9.59
CA LYS A 811 -28.74 5.70 -8.95
C LYS A 811 -27.40 5.20 -8.44
N VAL A 812 -27.03 3.95 -8.74
CA VAL A 812 -25.81 3.30 -8.25
C VAL A 812 -25.07 2.69 -9.43
N GLU A 813 -23.91 3.25 -9.78
CA GLU A 813 -23.07 2.66 -10.82
C GLU A 813 -22.40 1.37 -10.29
N GLY A 814 -22.68 0.24 -10.92
CA GLY A 814 -21.93 -1.01 -10.76
C GLY A 814 -22.46 -2.05 -9.74
N GLN A 815 -23.54 -1.82 -8.99
CA GLN A 815 -24.06 -2.77 -7.99
C GLN A 815 -25.54 -3.17 -8.23
N MET A 816 -25.83 -3.80 -9.35
CA MET A 816 -27.22 -4.18 -9.70
C MET A 816 -27.58 -5.58 -9.19
N GLY A 817 -28.59 -5.66 -8.35
CA GLY A 817 -29.20 -6.93 -7.91
C GLY A 817 -28.46 -7.64 -6.78
N GLU A 818 -27.59 -6.96 -6.05
CA GLU A 818 -26.86 -7.51 -4.89
C GLU A 818 -27.61 -7.29 -3.57
N VAL A 819 -27.53 -8.31 -2.71
CA VAL A 819 -27.91 -8.23 -1.30
C VAL A 819 -26.61 -8.24 -0.49
N GLN A 820 -26.27 -7.10 0.08
CA GLN A 820 -25.07 -6.97 0.92
C GLN A 820 -25.48 -7.01 2.39
N LYS A 821 -24.65 -7.58 3.23
CA LYS A 821 -24.80 -7.47 4.68
C LYS A 821 -23.89 -6.33 5.15
N TYR A 822 -24.51 -5.26 5.60
CA TYR A 822 -23.82 -4.13 6.22
C TYR A 822 -23.99 -4.24 7.74
N HIS A 823 -22.90 -4.55 8.44
CA HIS A 823 -22.91 -4.86 9.88
C HIS A 823 -24.01 -5.87 10.26
N ASN A 824 -25.05 -5.41 10.92
CA ASN A 824 -26.18 -6.20 11.38
C ASN A 824 -27.46 -6.00 10.55
N ILE A 825 -27.44 -5.22 9.47
CA ILE A 825 -28.55 -4.99 8.55
C ILE A 825 -28.28 -5.60 7.17
N TYR A 826 -29.33 -5.81 6.37
CA TYR A 826 -29.24 -6.22 4.98
C TYR A 826 -29.52 -5.03 4.09
N VAL A 827 -28.61 -4.75 3.14
CA VAL A 827 -28.77 -3.69 2.13
C VAL A 827 -28.99 -4.34 0.78
N VAL A 828 -30.01 -3.92 0.10
CA VAL A 828 -30.41 -4.46 -1.20
C VAL A 828 -30.40 -3.37 -2.24
N TYR A 829 -29.63 -3.58 -3.31
CA TYR A 829 -29.70 -2.77 -4.52
C TYR A 829 -30.57 -3.51 -5.54
N THR A 830 -31.63 -2.85 -6.02
CA THR A 830 -32.59 -3.50 -6.94
C THR A 830 -31.95 -3.77 -8.31
N LYS A 831 -32.59 -4.57 -9.16
CA LYS A 831 -32.14 -4.81 -10.54
C LYS A 831 -32.52 -3.63 -11.44
N GLU A 832 -31.87 -3.50 -12.59
CA GLU A 832 -31.98 -2.37 -13.53
C GLU A 832 -33.42 -1.99 -13.96
N ALA A 833 -34.38 -2.91 -13.83
CA ALA A 833 -35.80 -2.68 -14.16
C ALA A 833 -36.73 -2.84 -12.95
N GLU A 834 -36.22 -2.94 -11.74
CA GLU A 834 -37.01 -3.17 -10.51
C GLU A 834 -36.82 -1.96 -9.58
N THR A 835 -37.90 -1.28 -9.19
CA THR A 835 -37.87 -0.19 -8.21
C THR A 835 -37.82 -0.73 -6.77
N ALA A 836 -37.40 0.12 -5.82
CA ALA A 836 -37.40 -0.21 -4.39
C ALA A 836 -38.79 -0.62 -3.94
N ASP A 837 -39.83 0.11 -4.38
CA ASP A 837 -41.23 -0.18 -4.07
C ASP A 837 -41.67 -1.57 -4.54
N GLN A 838 -41.33 -1.95 -5.77
CA GLN A 838 -41.62 -3.29 -6.33
C GLN A 838 -40.88 -4.41 -5.57
N TYR A 839 -39.64 -4.16 -5.16
CA TYR A 839 -38.91 -5.13 -4.36
C TYR A 839 -39.51 -5.30 -2.96
N ILE A 840 -39.88 -4.19 -2.31
CA ILE A 840 -40.53 -4.17 -0.99
C ILE A 840 -41.89 -4.89 -1.05
N GLU A 841 -42.72 -4.57 -2.02
CA GLU A 841 -44.02 -5.24 -2.21
C GLU A 841 -43.86 -6.76 -2.37
N LYS A 842 -42.96 -7.20 -3.26
CA LYS A 842 -42.67 -8.61 -3.51
C LYS A 842 -42.14 -9.33 -2.24
N THR A 843 -41.33 -8.64 -1.47
CA THR A 843 -40.77 -9.15 -0.22
C THR A 843 -41.84 -9.25 0.85
N VAL A 844 -42.69 -8.24 1.02
CA VAL A 844 -43.85 -8.28 1.93
C VAL A 844 -44.78 -9.43 1.58
N HIS A 845 -45.12 -9.63 0.31
CA HIS A 845 -45.91 -10.77 -0.13
C HIS A 845 -45.29 -12.13 0.19
N LYS A 846 -43.97 -12.22 0.20
CA LYS A 846 -43.23 -13.47 0.44
C LYS A 846 -43.13 -13.82 1.93
N ILE A 847 -42.86 -12.85 2.79
CA ILE A 847 -42.59 -13.04 4.22
C ILE A 847 -43.77 -12.67 5.12
N GLY A 848 -44.65 -11.76 4.71
CA GLY A 848 -45.75 -11.26 5.53
C GLY A 848 -46.80 -12.33 5.92
N ARG A 849 -46.76 -13.54 5.33
CA ARG A 849 -47.63 -14.66 5.73
C ARG A 849 -47.15 -15.43 6.94
N THR A 850 -45.86 -15.33 7.26
CA THR A 850 -45.20 -16.12 8.32
C THR A 850 -44.61 -15.27 9.43
N HIS A 851 -44.25 -14.00 9.13
CA HIS A 851 -43.58 -13.09 10.05
C HIS A 851 -44.31 -11.74 10.13
N GLN A 852 -44.03 -10.97 11.18
CA GLN A 852 -44.51 -9.59 11.29
C GLN A 852 -43.59 -8.67 10.49
N VAL A 853 -44.13 -8.00 9.47
CA VAL A 853 -43.40 -7.11 8.60
C VAL A 853 -43.85 -5.67 8.84
N THR A 854 -42.89 -4.78 9.05
CA THR A 854 -43.10 -3.33 9.10
C THR A 854 -42.34 -2.69 7.93
N VAL A 855 -42.96 -1.73 7.24
CA VAL A 855 -42.31 -1.02 6.12
C VAL A 855 -42.26 0.46 6.43
N ALA A 856 -41.04 1.04 6.27
CA ALA A 856 -40.77 2.44 6.48
C ALA A 856 -40.63 3.15 5.14
N THR A 857 -41.61 3.95 4.77
CA THR A 857 -41.64 4.79 3.55
C THR A 857 -42.49 6.01 3.73
N SER A 858 -42.21 7.10 3.01
CA SER A 858 -43.05 8.31 2.96
C SER A 858 -43.98 8.35 1.74
N ASP A 859 -43.82 7.43 0.78
CA ASP A 859 -44.68 7.39 -0.39
C ASP A 859 -46.11 6.94 -0.01
N GLY A 860 -47.09 7.80 -0.32
CA GLY A 860 -48.51 7.57 0.01
C GLY A 860 -49.15 6.43 -0.81
N LEU A 861 -48.70 6.17 -2.02
CA LEU A 861 -49.19 5.08 -2.88
C LEU A 861 -48.65 3.74 -2.40
N GLU A 862 -47.35 3.67 -2.12
CA GLU A 862 -46.69 2.48 -1.58
C GLU A 862 -47.31 2.07 -0.22
N GLN A 863 -47.60 3.05 0.64
CA GLN A 863 -48.27 2.82 1.93
C GLN A 863 -49.60 2.13 1.82
N ILE A 864 -50.40 2.44 0.80
CA ILE A 864 -51.73 1.83 0.57
C ILE A 864 -51.58 0.37 0.10
N ILE A 865 -50.62 0.10 -0.78
CA ILE A 865 -50.35 -1.23 -1.33
C ILE A 865 -49.86 -2.17 -0.22
N ILE A 866 -48.98 -1.70 0.62
CA ILE A 866 -48.37 -2.45 1.73
C ILE A 866 -49.38 -2.81 2.79
N MET A 867 -50.34 -1.90 3.13
CA MET A 867 -51.41 -2.19 4.04
C MET A 867 -52.37 -3.25 3.48
N GLY A 868 -52.59 -3.25 2.15
CA GLY A 868 -53.35 -4.31 1.47
C GLY A 868 -52.71 -5.68 1.52
N ALA A 869 -51.37 -5.75 1.65
CA ALA A 869 -50.57 -6.97 1.77
C ALA A 869 -50.39 -7.47 3.22
N GLY A 870 -50.95 -6.75 4.22
CA GLY A 870 -50.95 -7.16 5.63
C GLY A 870 -49.76 -6.76 6.46
N ALA A 871 -48.86 -5.89 5.96
CA ALA A 871 -47.71 -5.33 6.69
C ALA A 871 -48.09 -4.07 7.47
N ARG A 872 -47.32 -3.76 8.51
CA ARG A 872 -47.45 -2.52 9.29
C ARG A 872 -46.74 -1.38 8.56
N ARG A 873 -47.33 -0.19 8.65
CA ARG A 873 -46.74 1.04 8.07
C ARG A 873 -45.98 1.84 9.12
N LEU A 874 -44.84 2.36 8.75
CA LEU A 874 -44.08 3.33 9.51
C LEU A 874 -43.69 4.51 8.56
N SER A 875 -43.99 5.77 8.93
CA SER A 875 -43.58 6.90 8.12
C SER A 875 -42.09 7.24 8.38
N ALA A 876 -41.43 7.91 7.44
CA ALA A 876 -40.05 8.35 7.64
C ALA A 876 -39.85 9.20 8.91
N LYS A 877 -40.83 10.06 9.22
CA LYS A 877 -40.85 10.83 10.47
C LYS A 877 -41.02 9.92 11.71
N GLY A 878 -41.92 8.94 11.63
CA GLY A 878 -42.14 7.96 12.72
C GLY A 878 -40.91 7.08 12.94
N LEU A 879 -40.17 6.70 11.87
CA LEU A 879 -38.90 6.00 11.99
C LEU A 879 -37.83 6.85 12.67
N LYS A 880 -37.74 8.15 12.36
CA LYS A 880 -36.82 9.07 13.02
C LYS A 880 -37.12 9.20 14.50
N GLU A 881 -38.38 9.41 14.86
CA GLU A 881 -38.82 9.49 16.27
C GLU A 881 -38.54 8.18 17.05
N ASP A 882 -38.68 7.03 16.40
CA ASP A 882 -38.40 5.72 17.01
C ASP A 882 -36.89 5.49 17.23
N ILE A 883 -36.05 5.98 16.31
CA ILE A 883 -34.58 5.96 16.42
C ILE A 883 -34.10 6.91 17.51
N GLU A 884 -34.62 8.13 17.57
CA GLU A 884 -34.29 9.11 18.61
C GLU A 884 -34.68 8.57 19.99
N GLN A 885 -35.84 7.96 20.12
CA GLN A 885 -36.29 7.31 21.38
C GLN A 885 -35.36 6.13 21.76
N ALA A 886 -34.99 5.29 20.80
CA ALA A 886 -34.04 4.20 21.01
C ALA A 886 -32.69 4.71 21.51
N ASN A 887 -32.17 5.81 20.96
CA ASN A 887 -30.92 6.44 21.39
C ASN A 887 -31.02 7.02 22.84
N ILE A 888 -32.17 7.57 23.21
CA ILE A 888 -32.42 8.04 24.59
C ILE A 888 -32.44 6.83 25.54
N ASP A 889 -33.16 5.77 25.19
CA ASP A 889 -33.29 4.56 25.99
C ASP A 889 -31.92 3.87 26.17
N ILE A 890 -31.07 3.85 25.15
CA ILE A 890 -29.68 3.35 25.23
C ILE A 890 -28.87 4.18 26.25
N ARG A 891 -28.95 5.51 26.18
CA ARG A 891 -28.25 6.39 27.11
C ARG A 891 -28.72 6.19 28.56
N GLU A 892 -30.02 6.11 28.77
CA GLU A 892 -30.56 5.96 30.13
C GLU A 892 -30.33 4.56 30.76
N ASN A 893 -30.48 3.50 29.94
CA ASN A 893 -30.41 2.12 30.44
C ASN A 893 -29.00 1.56 30.49
N TYR A 894 -28.08 1.97 29.61
CA TYR A 894 -26.70 1.44 29.55
C TYR A 894 -25.67 2.38 30.11
N LEU A 895 -25.71 3.69 29.84
CA LEU A 895 -24.76 4.64 30.42
C LEU A 895 -25.08 4.99 31.86
N GLY A 896 -26.38 5.09 32.24
CA GLY A 896 -26.78 5.33 33.63
C GLY A 896 -26.53 4.17 34.60
N GLN A 897 -26.25 2.96 34.13
CA GLN A 897 -25.82 1.82 34.96
C GLN A 897 -24.32 1.75 35.18
N TYR A 898 -23.52 2.33 34.30
CA TYR A 898 -22.05 2.45 34.49
C TYR A 898 -21.69 3.50 35.52
N GLU A 899 -22.50 4.53 35.73
CA GLU A 899 -22.30 5.50 36.81
C GLU A 899 -22.58 4.93 38.20
N ARG A 900 -23.23 3.77 38.34
CA ARG A 900 -23.57 3.13 39.65
C ARG A 900 -22.66 2.00 40.11
N LYS A 901 -21.61 1.65 39.36
CA LYS A 901 -20.57 0.72 39.79
C LYS A 901 -19.21 1.43 39.84
N GLY A 902 -19.03 2.14 40.95
CA GLY A 902 -17.82 2.29 41.73
C GLY A 902 -16.53 2.63 41.00
N ASN A 903 -16.38 3.85 40.46
CA ASN A 903 -15.10 4.52 40.58
C ASN A 903 -15.15 5.37 41.83
N THR A 904 -14.47 4.95 42.90
CA THR A 904 -14.13 5.79 44.04
C THR A 904 -13.17 6.86 43.51
N TYR A 905 -13.70 8.03 43.19
CA TYR A 905 -12.88 9.19 42.92
C TYR A 905 -12.05 9.54 44.16
N LEU A 906 -10.81 9.98 43.95
CA LEU A 906 -9.92 10.47 44.99
C LEU A 906 -10.62 11.50 45.91
N PHE A 907 -11.61 12.23 45.39
CA PHE A 907 -12.45 13.19 46.08
C PHE A 907 -13.38 12.57 47.14
N ASP A 908 -13.80 11.31 47.02
CA ASP A 908 -14.68 10.65 47.99
C ASP A 908 -13.94 10.19 49.25
N GLN A 909 -12.61 10.30 49.27
CA GLN A 909 -11.75 9.99 50.40
C GLN A 909 -11.19 11.23 51.07
N LEU A 910 -11.52 12.42 50.62
CA LEU A 910 -11.08 13.70 51.21
C LEU A 910 -12.12 14.22 52.19
N SER A 911 -11.66 14.87 53.27
CA SER A 911 -12.56 15.59 54.17
C SER A 911 -13.26 16.76 53.44
N GLU A 912 -14.48 17.15 53.89
CA GLU A 912 -15.24 18.26 53.31
C GLU A 912 -14.40 19.53 53.12
N GLU A 913 -13.54 19.85 54.11
CA GLU A 913 -12.64 21.01 54.07
C GLU A 913 -11.57 20.92 52.96
N MET A 914 -11.10 19.71 52.66
CA MET A 914 -10.09 19.48 51.64
C MET A 914 -10.74 19.48 50.23
N THR A 915 -11.97 19.00 50.16
CA THR A 915 -12.76 19.02 48.91
C THR A 915 -13.08 20.45 48.50
N ASP A 916 -13.52 21.30 49.44
CA ASP A 916 -13.78 22.71 49.19
C ASP A 916 -12.49 23.48 48.85
N PHE A 917 -11.35 23.14 49.48
CA PHE A 917 -10.07 23.73 49.12
C PHE A 917 -9.62 23.39 47.71
N MET A 918 -9.78 22.16 47.27
CA MET A 918 -9.46 21.72 45.89
C MET A 918 -10.42 22.30 44.86
N GLU A 919 -11.70 22.50 45.19
CA GLU A 919 -12.67 23.22 44.38
C GLU A 919 -12.32 24.70 44.19
N GLU A 920 -11.80 25.36 45.23
CA GLU A 920 -11.32 26.74 45.16
C GLU A 920 -10.08 26.90 44.28
N ILE A 921 -9.18 25.89 44.29
CA ILE A 921 -8.02 25.82 43.36
C ILE A 921 -8.51 25.60 41.92
N ARG A 922 -9.43 24.69 41.71
CA ARG A 922 -10.02 24.41 40.37
C ARG A 922 -10.69 25.64 39.75
N LYS A 923 -11.34 26.45 40.58
CA LYS A 923 -11.97 27.73 40.18
C LYS A 923 -10.97 28.90 40.06
N GLY A 924 -9.65 28.63 40.24
CA GLY A 924 -8.59 29.64 40.14
C GLY A 924 -8.58 30.70 41.22
N ARG A 925 -9.27 30.47 42.38
CA ARG A 925 -9.40 31.41 43.50
C ARG A 925 -8.34 31.28 44.56
N LYS A 926 -7.58 30.14 44.60
CA LYS A 926 -6.44 29.88 45.46
C LYS A 926 -5.31 29.22 44.70
N GLN A 927 -4.05 29.52 45.04
CA GLN A 927 -2.86 28.86 44.49
C GLN A 927 -2.33 27.81 45.49
N PHE A 928 -1.84 26.68 44.93
CA PHE A 928 -1.21 25.63 45.68
C PHE A 928 0.14 26.14 46.22
N GLN A 929 0.22 26.47 47.52
CA GLN A 929 1.49 26.63 48.22
C GLN A 929 1.82 25.26 48.82
N GLY A 930 2.90 24.63 48.33
CA GLY A 930 3.30 23.29 48.70
C GLY A 930 3.46 23.15 50.22
N PHE A 931 3.00 22.06 50.77
CA PHE A 931 3.27 21.64 52.14
C PHE A 931 4.76 21.31 52.26
N GLU A 932 5.52 22.13 53.00
CA GLU A 932 6.79 21.73 53.61
C GLU A 932 6.47 20.83 54.81
N LYS A 933 6.90 19.57 54.71
CA LYS A 933 6.90 18.45 55.62
C LYS A 933 5.58 17.74 55.89
#